data_bd624086e0a5b65be5d8b8967d0aa340
#
_entry.id   bd624086e0a5b65be5d8b8967d0aa340
#
_cell.length_a   1.000
_cell.length_b   1.000
_cell.length_c   1.000
_cell.angle_alpha   90.00
_cell.angle_beta   90.00
_cell.angle_gamma   90.00
#
_symmetry.space_group_name_H-M   'P 1'
#
loop_
_entity.id
_entity.type
_entity.pdbx_description
1 polymer ?
#
loop_
_entity_poly.entity_id
_entity_poly.type
_entity_poly.pdbx_seq_one_letter_code
_entity_poly.pdbx_strand_id
1 'polypeptide(L)'
;MTRSKLSSRLMATAALGAVLLSPLPALAKDEAAKTPATTTATAKPEIGDFGFDLSGMDKSVQPGDDFYAFANGTWAKNTPIPADKSNYGMFTALADLSQKRTREILDVAKGDPNSMIGRAYASYLDSAAVEAKGLAPIQPWLTKIRSVDKAGLAKLLAEADRSGVQHFFGGYVGQDDKNPDVYIYTMFQGGIGMPDRDFYLKDGDRNTKLQAAYLKHLENVLGLAGEQNAAARAKAIYDFEKQIATVHWDKNDSSDAVKVYNKMTIAELAQAAPGFDWSTFIRGIGVNEDTLLVAQPSAFTGEAKLIAAAPIEVIRDILTVRSLDGFSGVLPDAVAKEAFSFYGTALSGTPQMQERWKRAVDFTTNNMGEAVGQDYVAKYFPPETKAAMDVLVKNVLAALDTRIGNLTWMQPQTKVKAKKKLANFTTKIGYPDRWKDYSKLDIRADDLFGNALRSNQFAHDDNISRLGGPIRRWEWGMTPMEVNAYANFGMNEIVFPAAILQPPFFDPKADAAINYGGIGAVIGHEISHHFDDQGAKYDETGKLADWWTPQDVAAFEAAGKALVAQYDAYEILPGERLDGTFTLGENIGDLAGLTIAYDAYKKSLGGKPAPVIDGLTGDQRFFLGWAQVWRRNYREQNLSQRITTDPHSPSIQRAWVSRNLDPWYKAYSVKEGQKLYLAPKDRVRIW
;
A
#
# COMPACT_ATOMS: atom_id res chain seq x y z
N MET A 1 3.46 2.83 13.92
CA MET A 1 3.32 2.63 12.46
C MET A 1 2.21 1.62 12.27
N THR A 2 1.20 1.99 11.58
CA THR A 2 -0.11 1.37 11.57
C THR A 2 -0.17 0.15 10.64
N ARG A 3 -0.89 -0.87 11.05
CA ARG A 3 -1.21 -2.12 10.32
C ARG A 3 -1.78 -1.92 8.90
N SER A 4 -2.19 -0.71 8.52
CA SER A 4 -2.89 -0.46 7.26
C SER A 4 -2.05 -0.63 6.00
N LYS A 5 -0.72 -0.65 6.10
CA LYS A 5 0.15 -0.73 4.92
C LYS A 5 0.60 -2.14 4.54
N LEU A 6 0.41 -3.15 5.39
CA LEU A 6 0.70 -4.56 5.03
C LEU A 6 -0.55 -5.28 4.49
N SER A 7 -1.76 -4.86 4.88
CA SER A 7 -3.01 -5.52 4.47
C SER A 7 -3.49 -5.14 3.08
N SER A 8 -3.05 -4.03 2.50
CA SER A 8 -3.48 -3.60 1.16
C SER A 8 -2.89 -4.42 0.00
N ARG A 9 -1.95 -5.33 0.27
CA ARG A 9 -1.31 -6.14 -0.77
C ARG A 9 -1.86 -7.55 -0.94
N LEU A 10 -2.79 -8.00 -0.07
CA LEU A 10 -3.31 -9.37 -0.09
C LEU A 10 -4.84 -9.42 -0.14
N MET A 11 -5.53 -8.33 -0.52
CA MET A 11 -6.99 -8.38 -0.73
C MET A 11 -7.31 -8.47 -2.21
N ALA A 12 -7.42 -9.67 -2.69
CA ALA A 12 -8.19 -10.01 -3.87
C ALA A 12 -9.31 -10.95 -3.44
N THR A 13 -10.56 -10.64 -3.76
CA THR A 13 -11.52 -11.70 -4.11
C THR A 13 -13.00 -11.30 -4.06
N ALA A 14 -13.67 -11.51 -5.03
CA ALA A 14 -14.87 -11.94 -5.82
C ALA A 14 -16.22 -12.06 -5.06
N ALA A 15 -17.37 -12.16 -5.54
CA ALA A 15 -18.11 -12.50 -6.73
C ALA A 15 -19.63 -12.23 -6.68
N LEU A 16 -20.23 -12.24 -7.78
CA LEU A 16 -21.57 -12.64 -8.32
C LEU A 16 -22.80 -12.65 -7.38
N GLY A 17 -23.93 -12.23 -7.78
CA GLY A 17 -24.68 -12.17 -8.99
C GLY A 17 -26.18 -12.10 -8.70
N ALA A 18 -26.93 -11.87 -9.66
CA ALA A 18 -28.31 -12.16 -9.94
C ALA A 18 -29.14 -10.96 -10.40
N VAL A 19 -29.43 -11.05 -11.68
CA VAL A 19 -30.33 -10.23 -12.49
C VAL A 19 -31.78 -10.43 -12.04
N LEU A 20 -32.52 -9.34 -11.87
CA LEU A 20 -33.96 -9.33 -12.11
C LEU A 20 -34.31 -8.14 -13.01
N LEU A 21 -34.81 -8.49 -14.16
CA LEU A 21 -35.39 -7.61 -15.19
C LEU A 21 -36.73 -7.04 -14.73
N SER A 22 -36.98 -5.77 -14.97
CA SER A 22 -38.29 -5.24 -15.40
C SER A 22 -38.16 -3.77 -15.84
N PRO A 23 -39.12 -3.18 -16.61
CA PRO A 23 -38.82 -2.66 -17.92
C PRO A 23 -38.85 -1.11 -18.02
N LEU A 24 -38.23 -0.64 -19.11
CA LEU A 24 -38.22 0.77 -19.58
C LEU A 24 -39.59 1.31 -19.87
N PRO A 25 -39.80 2.62 -19.77
CA PRO A 25 -40.57 3.34 -20.75
C PRO A 25 -39.74 4.30 -21.60
N ALA A 26 -40.27 4.53 -22.80
CA ALA A 26 -39.66 5.10 -23.97
C ALA A 26 -39.62 6.63 -24.02
N LEU A 27 -38.56 7.12 -24.73
CA LEU A 27 -38.51 8.22 -25.68
C LEU A 27 -39.26 9.55 -25.39
N ALA A 28 -38.50 10.62 -25.25
CA ALA A 28 -38.85 11.92 -25.81
C ALA A 28 -37.64 12.53 -26.54
N LYS A 29 -37.92 13.10 -27.73
CA LYS A 29 -36.96 13.63 -28.69
C LYS A 29 -36.54 15.07 -28.39
N ASP A 30 -35.32 15.37 -28.80
CA ASP A 30 -34.71 16.61 -29.31
C ASP A 30 -35.39 17.95 -29.07
N GLU A 31 -34.65 18.86 -28.43
CA GLU A 31 -34.53 20.25 -28.84
C GLU A 31 -33.11 20.75 -28.58
N ALA A 32 -32.41 21.14 -29.66
CA ALA A 32 -31.07 21.69 -29.64
C ALA A 32 -31.14 23.16 -29.17
N ALA A 33 -30.75 23.40 -27.91
CA ALA A 33 -30.50 24.75 -27.41
C ALA A 33 -29.08 25.19 -27.80
N LYS A 34 -28.96 26.18 -28.68
CA LYS A 34 -27.74 26.90 -28.96
C LYS A 34 -27.24 27.63 -27.72
N THR A 35 -26.19 27.16 -27.12
CA THR A 35 -25.47 27.86 -26.05
C THR A 35 -24.59 28.97 -26.65
N PRO A 36 -24.63 30.21 -26.14
CA PRO A 36 -23.67 31.25 -26.55
C PRO A 36 -22.27 30.87 -26.09
N ALA A 37 -21.29 31.00 -26.98
CA ALA A 37 -19.89 30.87 -26.63
C ALA A 37 -19.47 31.99 -25.67
N THR A 38 -19.54 31.73 -24.37
CA THR A 38 -18.86 32.54 -23.38
C THR A 38 -17.38 32.13 -23.40
N THR A 39 -16.52 33.03 -23.82
CA THR A 39 -15.06 32.94 -23.59
C THR A 39 -14.82 32.97 -22.09
N THR A 40 -14.87 31.81 -21.44
CA THR A 40 -14.37 31.65 -20.10
C THR A 40 -12.84 31.78 -20.17
N ALA A 41 -12.29 32.79 -19.51
CA ALA A 41 -10.86 32.83 -19.20
C ALA A 41 -10.49 31.47 -18.62
N THR A 42 -9.58 30.74 -19.26
CA THR A 42 -9.13 29.42 -18.82
C THR A 42 -8.50 29.62 -17.44
N ALA A 43 -9.11 29.05 -16.41
CA ALA A 43 -8.60 29.16 -15.06
C ALA A 43 -7.20 28.54 -15.03
N LYS A 44 -6.23 29.29 -14.45
CA LYS A 44 -4.82 28.90 -14.40
C LYS A 44 -4.63 27.61 -13.59
N PRO A 45 -3.70 26.71 -13.97
CA PRO A 45 -3.28 25.57 -13.15
C PRO A 45 -2.77 26.00 -11.77
N GLU A 46 -2.83 25.12 -10.81
CA GLU A 46 -2.30 25.39 -9.47
C GLU A 46 -0.75 25.46 -9.43
N ILE A 47 -0.09 24.70 -10.32
CA ILE A 47 1.38 24.67 -10.41
C ILE A 47 1.84 25.26 -11.75
N GLY A 48 2.66 26.30 -11.70
CA GLY A 48 3.25 26.91 -12.89
C GLY A 48 2.21 27.39 -13.91
N ASP A 49 2.61 27.48 -15.18
CA ASP A 49 1.75 27.96 -16.26
C ASP A 49 0.99 26.84 -16.98
N PHE A 50 1.41 25.58 -16.81
CA PHE A 50 0.82 24.41 -17.48
C PHE A 50 0.71 23.16 -16.59
N GLY A 51 0.93 23.25 -15.27
CA GLY A 51 0.84 22.14 -14.31
C GLY A 51 2.19 21.56 -13.90
N PHE A 52 3.31 22.19 -14.29
CA PHE A 52 4.66 21.77 -13.95
C PHE A 52 5.46 22.91 -13.32
N ASP A 53 6.25 22.58 -12.29
CA ASP A 53 7.17 23.51 -11.62
C ASP A 53 8.52 23.55 -12.33
N LEU A 54 8.68 24.50 -13.26
CA LEU A 54 9.93 24.73 -13.99
C LEU A 54 11.10 25.14 -13.10
N SER A 55 10.83 25.75 -11.95
CA SER A 55 11.86 26.20 -11.01
C SER A 55 12.55 25.03 -10.28
N GLY A 56 11.89 23.88 -10.22
CA GLY A 56 12.41 22.66 -9.65
C GLY A 56 13.40 21.89 -10.54
N MET A 57 13.53 22.27 -11.83
CA MET A 57 14.46 21.65 -12.77
C MET A 57 15.91 22.03 -12.52
N ASP A 58 16.83 21.11 -12.81
CA ASP A 58 18.26 21.42 -12.95
C ASP A 58 18.66 21.30 -14.44
N LYS A 59 18.62 22.44 -15.13
CA LYS A 59 18.93 22.52 -16.57
C LYS A 59 20.41 22.31 -16.89
N SER A 60 21.28 22.21 -15.89
CA SER A 60 22.71 21.89 -16.08
C SER A 60 22.93 20.40 -16.30
N VAL A 61 21.96 19.54 -15.92
CA VAL A 61 21.99 18.10 -16.12
C VAL A 61 21.41 17.75 -17.48
N GLN A 62 22.05 16.82 -18.20
CA GLN A 62 21.49 16.32 -19.45
C GLN A 62 20.41 15.26 -19.17
N PRO A 63 19.23 15.32 -19.82
CA PRO A 63 18.14 14.35 -19.60
C PRO A 63 18.56 12.89 -19.78
N GLY A 64 19.46 12.65 -20.74
CA GLY A 64 19.97 11.30 -21.04
C GLY A 64 21.01 10.79 -20.02
N ASP A 65 21.56 11.65 -19.16
CA ASP A 65 22.47 11.25 -18.10
C ASP A 65 21.75 11.00 -16.78
N ASP A 66 20.80 11.86 -16.44
CA ASP A 66 19.93 11.70 -15.28
C ASP A 66 18.61 12.46 -15.48
N PHE A 67 17.59 11.76 -15.90
CA PHE A 67 16.29 12.38 -16.18
C PHE A 67 15.59 12.86 -14.91
N TYR A 68 15.77 12.17 -13.77
CA TYR A 68 15.23 12.62 -12.49
C TYR A 68 15.88 13.93 -12.04
N ALA A 69 17.21 14.00 -12.06
CA ALA A 69 17.92 15.21 -11.69
C ALA A 69 17.65 16.37 -12.64
N PHE A 70 17.54 16.13 -13.95
CA PHE A 70 17.13 17.14 -14.92
C PHE A 70 15.77 17.76 -14.58
N ALA A 71 14.77 16.92 -14.28
CA ALA A 71 13.40 17.37 -14.00
C ALA A 71 13.23 17.93 -12.58
N ASN A 72 14.02 17.48 -11.61
CA ASN A 72 13.75 17.66 -10.18
C ASN A 72 14.98 18.10 -9.35
N GLY A 73 16.15 18.23 -9.93
CA GLY A 73 17.42 18.41 -9.19
C GLY A 73 17.46 19.66 -8.32
N THR A 74 16.96 20.79 -8.81
CA THR A 74 16.86 22.01 -8.02
C THR A 74 15.86 21.88 -6.89
N TRP A 75 14.70 21.25 -7.13
CA TRP A 75 13.73 20.96 -6.08
C TRP A 75 14.34 20.04 -5.00
N ALA A 76 14.98 18.95 -5.42
CA ALA A 76 15.60 17.99 -4.49
C ALA A 76 16.66 18.65 -3.59
N LYS A 77 17.50 19.53 -4.18
CA LYS A 77 18.54 20.27 -3.45
C LYS A 77 17.96 21.28 -2.45
N ASN A 78 16.85 21.93 -2.79
CA ASN A 78 16.28 23.01 -2.02
C ASN A 78 15.18 22.58 -1.06
N THR A 79 14.76 21.32 -1.09
CA THR A 79 13.66 20.80 -0.26
C THR A 79 14.19 19.87 0.82
N PRO A 80 14.37 20.35 2.05
CA PRO A 80 14.81 19.51 3.16
C PRO A 80 13.70 18.54 3.57
N ILE A 81 14.09 17.39 4.10
CA ILE A 81 13.16 16.44 4.72
C ILE A 81 12.76 16.99 6.09
N PRO A 82 11.45 17.22 6.36
CA PRO A 82 11.00 17.64 7.69
C PRO A 82 11.47 16.70 8.80
N ALA A 83 11.66 17.22 10.00
CA ALA A 83 12.21 16.45 11.12
C ALA A 83 11.31 15.27 11.53
N ASP A 84 10.01 15.39 11.31
CA ASP A 84 9.01 14.34 11.62
C ASP A 84 8.76 13.35 10.46
N LYS A 85 9.64 13.36 9.44
CA LYS A 85 9.52 12.50 8.25
C LYS A 85 10.80 11.72 7.99
N SER A 86 10.65 10.50 7.49
CA SER A 86 11.76 9.65 7.00
C SER A 86 12.11 9.90 5.53
N ASN A 87 11.18 10.47 4.79
CA ASN A 87 11.34 10.92 3.39
C ASN A 87 10.34 12.07 3.12
N TYR A 88 10.58 12.84 2.07
CA TYR A 88 9.67 13.91 1.69
C TYR A 88 9.63 14.07 0.17
N GLY A 89 8.42 14.15 -0.37
CA GLY A 89 8.15 14.28 -1.80
C GLY A 89 6.68 14.54 -2.06
N MET A 90 6.23 14.38 -3.31
CA MET A 90 4.86 14.76 -3.69
C MET A 90 3.79 13.97 -2.93
N PHE A 91 3.97 12.66 -2.76
CA PHE A 91 3.06 11.84 -1.96
C PHE A 91 2.98 12.30 -0.50
N THR A 92 4.12 12.60 0.13
CA THR A 92 4.14 13.06 1.52
C THR A 92 3.62 14.48 1.66
N ALA A 93 3.85 15.36 0.69
CA ALA A 93 3.30 16.71 0.67
C ALA A 93 1.76 16.70 0.57
N LEU A 94 1.21 15.86 -0.32
CA LEU A 94 -0.24 15.67 -0.40
C LEU A 94 -0.82 14.98 0.84
N ALA A 95 -0.11 14.02 1.44
CA ALA A 95 -0.51 13.41 2.71
C ALA A 95 -0.58 14.45 3.84
N ASP A 96 0.40 15.37 3.91
CA ASP A 96 0.37 16.48 4.86
C ASP A 96 -0.80 17.44 4.61
N LEU A 97 -1.12 17.72 3.34
CA LEU A 97 -2.30 18.51 2.97
C LEU A 97 -3.60 17.81 3.38
N SER A 98 -3.72 16.52 3.07
CA SER A 98 -4.86 15.69 3.45
C SER A 98 -5.02 15.64 4.98
N GLN A 99 -3.93 15.48 5.72
CA GLN A 99 -3.93 15.46 7.18
C GLN A 99 -4.37 16.81 7.78
N LYS A 100 -3.93 17.94 7.20
CA LYS A 100 -4.39 19.29 7.61
C LYS A 100 -5.89 19.48 7.36
N ARG A 101 -6.38 19.11 6.18
CA ARG A 101 -7.81 19.17 5.83
C ARG A 101 -8.65 18.29 6.75
N THR A 102 -8.17 17.10 7.05
CA THR A 102 -8.82 16.18 8.00
C THR A 102 -8.84 16.76 9.41
N ARG A 103 -7.76 17.44 9.84
CA ARG A 103 -7.74 18.16 11.11
C ARG A 103 -8.83 19.23 11.19
N GLU A 104 -9.02 20.02 10.13
CA GLU A 104 -10.08 21.04 10.10
C GLU A 104 -11.48 20.43 10.33
N ILE A 105 -11.74 19.25 9.77
CA ILE A 105 -13.00 18.51 9.99
C ILE A 105 -13.10 18.06 11.45
N LEU A 106 -12.04 17.44 11.97
CA LEU A 106 -12.03 16.90 13.33
C LEU A 106 -12.04 17.98 14.42
N ASP A 107 -11.44 19.15 14.18
CA ASP A 107 -11.51 20.30 15.11
C ASP A 107 -12.96 20.84 15.23
N VAL A 108 -13.73 20.79 14.15
CA VAL A 108 -15.17 21.09 14.19
C VAL A 108 -15.95 19.98 14.91
N ALA A 109 -15.73 18.72 14.53
CA ALA A 109 -16.39 17.55 15.10
C ALA A 109 -16.16 17.39 16.60
N LYS A 110 -14.99 17.78 17.11
CA LYS A 110 -14.65 17.78 18.54
C LYS A 110 -15.57 18.65 19.39
N GLY A 111 -16.16 19.69 18.80
CA GLY A 111 -17.14 20.58 19.47
C GLY A 111 -18.51 19.94 19.68
N ASP A 112 -18.84 18.86 18.99
CA ASP A 112 -20.09 18.11 19.15
C ASP A 112 -19.89 16.88 20.03
N PRO A 113 -20.46 16.82 21.24
CA PRO A 113 -20.35 15.66 22.14
C PRO A 113 -20.99 14.38 21.57
N ASN A 114 -21.88 14.49 20.57
CA ASN A 114 -22.50 13.36 19.91
C ASN A 114 -21.65 12.83 18.74
N SER A 115 -20.68 13.59 18.26
CA SER A 115 -19.80 13.16 17.19
C SER A 115 -18.86 12.05 17.66
N MET A 116 -18.96 10.88 17.04
CA MET A 116 -18.08 9.74 17.33
C MET A 116 -16.61 10.06 16.96
N ILE A 117 -16.38 10.62 15.76
CA ILE A 117 -15.04 11.03 15.31
C ILE A 117 -14.48 12.17 16.16
N GLY A 118 -15.35 13.08 16.62
CA GLY A 118 -14.99 14.16 17.55
C GLY A 118 -14.53 13.62 18.90
N ARG A 119 -15.25 12.66 19.49
CA ARG A 119 -14.85 12.00 20.75
C ARG A 119 -13.52 11.24 20.63
N ALA A 120 -13.30 10.51 19.55
CA ALA A 120 -12.05 9.79 19.31
C ALA A 120 -10.87 10.76 19.24
N TYR A 121 -11.00 11.80 18.43
CA TYR A 121 -10.00 12.83 18.26
C TYR A 121 -9.68 13.57 19.58
N ALA A 122 -10.73 13.97 20.31
CA ALA A 122 -10.58 14.63 21.61
C ALA A 122 -9.87 13.75 22.64
N SER A 123 -10.23 12.45 22.72
CA SER A 123 -9.60 11.51 23.66
C SER A 123 -8.10 11.34 23.39
N TYR A 124 -7.67 11.42 22.14
CA TYR A 124 -6.25 11.34 21.79
C TYR A 124 -5.49 12.63 22.14
N LEU A 125 -6.12 13.79 21.98
CA LEU A 125 -5.49 15.08 22.30
C LEU A 125 -5.24 15.27 23.79
N ASP A 126 -6.01 14.62 24.67
CA ASP A 126 -5.88 14.71 26.13
C ASP A 126 -4.69 13.89 26.65
N SER A 127 -3.48 14.47 26.45
CA SER A 127 -2.26 13.83 26.94
C SER A 127 -2.20 13.75 28.45
N ALA A 128 -2.78 14.72 29.16
CA ALA A 128 -2.75 14.74 30.63
C ALA A 128 -3.54 13.55 31.22
N ALA A 129 -4.70 13.24 30.65
CA ALA A 129 -5.47 12.06 31.05
C ALA A 129 -4.73 10.75 30.75
N VAL A 130 -4.00 10.65 29.61
CA VAL A 130 -3.18 9.47 29.28
C VAL A 130 -2.05 9.29 30.29
N GLU A 131 -1.29 10.33 30.58
CA GLU A 131 -0.19 10.30 31.56
C GLU A 131 -0.70 9.96 32.97
N ALA A 132 -1.81 10.56 33.39
CA ALA A 132 -2.41 10.27 34.72
C ALA A 132 -2.85 8.81 34.90
N LYS A 133 -3.31 8.16 33.84
CA LYS A 133 -3.69 6.72 33.86
C LYS A 133 -2.48 5.79 33.84
N GLY A 134 -1.33 6.26 33.34
CA GLY A 134 -0.13 5.42 33.23
C GLY A 134 -0.40 4.13 32.43
N LEU A 135 0.16 3.02 32.91
CA LEU A 135 -0.07 1.69 32.36
C LEU A 135 -1.30 0.98 32.93
N ALA A 136 -2.06 1.60 33.85
CA ALA A 136 -3.23 0.94 34.47
C ALA A 136 -4.23 0.37 33.46
N PRO A 137 -4.55 1.02 32.33
CA PRO A 137 -5.50 0.48 31.35
C PRO A 137 -5.07 -0.84 30.69
N ILE A 138 -3.78 -1.08 30.51
CA ILE A 138 -3.25 -2.31 29.88
C ILE A 138 -2.91 -3.40 30.91
N GLN A 139 -2.83 -3.08 32.21
CA GLN A 139 -2.42 -4.04 33.26
C GLN A 139 -3.26 -5.32 33.30
N PRO A 140 -4.60 -5.30 33.13
CA PRO A 140 -5.38 -6.55 33.11
C PRO A 140 -4.90 -7.52 32.00
N TRP A 141 -4.56 -6.99 30.84
CA TRP A 141 -4.02 -7.77 29.72
C TRP A 141 -2.62 -8.32 30.03
N LEU A 142 -1.71 -7.49 30.54
CA LEU A 142 -0.36 -7.91 30.93
C LEU A 142 -0.40 -8.98 32.05
N THR A 143 -1.37 -8.87 32.98
CA THR A 143 -1.57 -9.88 34.03
C THR A 143 -1.98 -11.21 33.42
N LYS A 144 -2.89 -11.21 32.43
CA LYS A 144 -3.30 -12.41 31.71
C LYS A 144 -2.11 -13.06 31.00
N ILE A 145 -1.27 -12.27 30.31
CA ILE A 145 -0.04 -12.76 29.67
C ILE A 145 0.87 -13.43 30.71
N ARG A 146 1.13 -12.78 31.84
CA ARG A 146 2.02 -13.31 32.87
C ARG A 146 1.52 -14.63 33.51
N SER A 147 0.23 -14.88 33.47
CA SER A 147 -0.38 -16.08 34.10
C SER A 147 -0.57 -17.25 33.12
N VAL A 148 -0.50 -17.03 31.81
CA VAL A 148 -0.78 -18.09 30.81
C VAL A 148 0.27 -19.20 30.89
N ASP A 149 -0.15 -20.44 30.85
CA ASP A 149 0.69 -21.62 30.61
C ASP A 149 0.62 -22.07 29.13
N LYS A 150 1.36 -23.12 28.79
CA LYS A 150 1.35 -23.65 27.42
C LYS A 150 -0.04 -24.15 26.99
N ALA A 151 -0.83 -24.67 27.89
CA ALA A 151 -2.18 -25.17 27.57
C ALA A 151 -3.15 -24.03 27.24
N GLY A 152 -3.00 -22.88 27.91
CA GLY A 152 -3.81 -21.69 27.66
C GLY A 152 -3.34 -20.83 26.49
N LEU A 153 -2.16 -21.11 25.92
CA LEU A 153 -1.50 -20.23 24.95
C LEU A 153 -2.36 -19.99 23.70
N ALA A 154 -2.91 -21.02 23.08
CA ALA A 154 -3.71 -20.87 21.86
C ALA A 154 -4.92 -19.95 22.07
N LYS A 155 -5.58 -20.06 23.22
CA LYS A 155 -6.69 -19.18 23.60
C LYS A 155 -6.20 -17.73 23.79
N LEU A 156 -5.06 -17.54 24.47
CA LEU A 156 -4.51 -16.19 24.66
C LEU A 156 -4.13 -15.54 23.34
N LEU A 157 -3.52 -16.29 22.39
CA LEU A 157 -3.19 -15.77 21.07
C LEU A 157 -4.43 -15.39 20.27
N ALA A 158 -5.53 -16.14 20.38
CA ALA A 158 -6.79 -15.76 19.75
C ALA A 158 -7.37 -14.47 20.34
N GLU A 159 -7.25 -14.25 21.66
CA GLU A 159 -7.63 -12.98 22.27
C GLU A 159 -6.68 -11.82 21.87
N ALA A 160 -5.38 -12.10 21.70
CA ALA A 160 -4.39 -11.14 21.20
C ALA A 160 -4.74 -10.68 19.78
N ASP A 161 -5.06 -11.60 18.87
CA ASP A 161 -5.48 -11.31 17.49
C ASP A 161 -6.70 -10.37 17.48
N ARG A 162 -7.77 -10.73 18.19
CA ARG A 162 -8.98 -9.90 18.30
C ARG A 162 -8.72 -8.52 18.91
N SER A 163 -7.75 -8.41 19.80
CA SER A 163 -7.36 -7.14 20.43
C SER A 163 -6.40 -6.31 19.59
N GLY A 164 -5.92 -6.85 18.46
CA GLY A 164 -4.96 -6.19 17.61
C GLY A 164 -3.51 -6.27 18.09
N VAL A 165 -3.20 -7.16 19.03
CA VAL A 165 -1.83 -7.45 19.46
C VAL A 165 -1.18 -8.43 18.48
N GLN A 166 -0.03 -8.07 17.95
CA GLN A 166 0.73 -8.95 17.06
C GLN A 166 1.27 -10.16 17.82
N HIS A 167 1.25 -11.31 17.17
CA HIS A 167 1.80 -12.56 17.69
C HIS A 167 2.45 -13.37 16.54
N PHE A 168 2.58 -14.69 16.68
CA PHE A 168 3.32 -15.54 15.76
C PHE A 168 2.66 -15.70 14.39
N PHE A 169 1.36 -15.56 14.29
CA PHE A 169 0.61 -15.77 13.05
C PHE A 169 -0.18 -14.52 12.70
N GLY A 170 -0.20 -14.14 11.41
CA GLY A 170 -1.15 -13.17 10.90
C GLY A 170 -2.30 -13.86 10.19
N GLY A 171 -3.41 -13.13 10.01
CA GLY A 171 -4.51 -13.64 9.22
C GLY A 171 -5.57 -12.59 8.89
N TYR A 172 -6.35 -12.89 7.86
CA TYR A 172 -7.46 -12.04 7.40
C TYR A 172 -8.46 -12.87 6.59
N VAL A 173 -9.69 -12.39 6.50
CA VAL A 173 -10.68 -12.93 5.57
C VAL A 173 -10.53 -12.24 4.23
N GLY A 174 -10.12 -13.00 3.24
CA GLY A 174 -10.06 -12.60 1.84
C GLY A 174 -10.93 -13.50 0.99
N GLN A 175 -10.98 -13.23 -0.32
CA GLN A 175 -11.59 -14.14 -1.27
C GLN A 175 -10.68 -15.36 -1.47
N ASP A 176 -11.25 -16.48 -1.81
CA ASP A 176 -10.54 -17.66 -2.29
C ASP A 176 -10.10 -17.43 -3.75
N ASP A 177 -8.80 -17.25 -3.98
CA ASP A 177 -8.24 -16.94 -5.30
C ASP A 177 -8.65 -17.93 -6.40
N LYS A 178 -8.96 -19.19 -6.06
CA LYS A 178 -9.45 -20.20 -7.02
C LYS A 178 -10.97 -20.35 -7.05
N ASN A 179 -11.67 -19.71 -6.13
CA ASN A 179 -13.13 -19.61 -6.12
C ASN A 179 -13.57 -18.20 -5.70
N PRO A 180 -13.42 -17.21 -6.58
CA PRO A 180 -13.63 -15.82 -6.23
C PRO A 180 -15.07 -15.45 -5.83
N ASP A 181 -15.99 -16.34 -5.70
CA ASP A 181 -17.37 -16.13 -5.25
C ASP A 181 -17.57 -16.35 -3.75
N VAL A 182 -16.51 -16.78 -3.04
CA VAL A 182 -16.57 -17.03 -1.60
C VAL A 182 -15.39 -16.40 -0.86
N TYR A 183 -15.62 -16.07 0.39
CA TYR A 183 -14.57 -15.67 1.32
C TYR A 183 -13.91 -16.89 1.97
N ILE A 184 -12.62 -16.76 2.28
CA ILE A 184 -11.84 -17.73 3.03
C ILE A 184 -10.92 -17.02 4.02
N TYR A 185 -10.63 -17.64 5.16
CA TYR A 185 -9.63 -17.14 6.08
C TYR A 185 -8.24 -17.54 5.62
N THR A 186 -7.35 -16.57 5.44
CA THR A 186 -5.96 -16.77 5.05
C THR A 186 -5.04 -16.49 6.22
N MET A 187 -4.16 -17.46 6.53
CA MET A 187 -3.10 -17.30 7.52
C MET A 187 -1.74 -17.10 6.85
N PHE A 188 -0.89 -16.29 7.46
CA PHE A 188 0.48 -16.03 7.00
C PHE A 188 1.47 -15.97 8.15
N GLN A 189 2.75 -16.23 7.85
CA GLN A 189 3.87 -16.24 8.82
C GLN A 189 4.02 -14.90 9.54
N GLY A 190 4.44 -14.95 10.81
CA GLY A 190 4.64 -13.78 11.66
C GLY A 190 5.65 -14.04 12.78
N GLY A 191 5.55 -13.32 13.90
CA GLY A 191 6.33 -13.61 15.10
C GLY A 191 7.68 -12.93 15.20
N ILE A 192 8.13 -12.18 14.19
CA ILE A 192 9.34 -11.36 14.25
C ILE A 192 9.00 -9.89 14.49
N GLY A 193 9.87 -9.14 15.16
CA GLY A 193 9.62 -7.73 15.51
C GLY A 193 10.25 -6.72 14.57
N MET A 194 11.34 -7.09 13.91
CA MET A 194 11.87 -6.32 12.80
C MET A 194 11.07 -6.63 11.52
N PRO A 195 11.04 -5.74 10.52
CA PRO A 195 10.10 -5.81 9.39
C PRO A 195 10.25 -7.01 8.46
N ASP A 196 11.41 -7.63 8.40
CA ASP A 196 11.71 -8.78 7.53
C ASP A 196 12.76 -9.68 8.16
N ARG A 197 12.78 -10.97 7.77
CA ARG A 197 13.75 -11.97 8.20
C ARG A 197 15.19 -11.56 7.94
N ASP A 198 15.43 -10.82 6.86
CA ASP A 198 16.76 -10.40 6.45
C ASP A 198 17.45 -9.51 7.49
N PHE A 199 16.70 -8.75 8.28
CA PHE A 199 17.27 -7.95 9.39
C PHE A 199 17.89 -8.80 10.51
N TYR A 200 17.48 -10.07 10.65
CA TYR A 200 18.03 -11.02 11.61
C TYR A 200 19.14 -11.87 11.03
N LEU A 201 19.11 -12.17 9.71
CA LEU A 201 19.89 -13.22 9.08
C LEU A 201 21.02 -12.70 8.22
N LYS A 202 20.90 -11.52 7.62
CA LYS A 202 21.96 -10.94 6.78
C LYS A 202 22.97 -10.21 7.63
N ASP A 203 24.24 -10.42 7.30
CA ASP A 203 25.38 -9.71 7.88
C ASP A 203 25.52 -8.28 7.32
N GLY A 204 26.39 -7.48 7.94
CA GLY A 204 26.72 -6.13 7.54
C GLY A 204 26.62 -5.12 8.70
N ASP A 205 27.41 -4.06 8.65
CA ASP A 205 27.50 -3.04 9.72
C ASP A 205 26.17 -2.43 10.07
N ARG A 206 25.32 -2.22 9.06
CA ARG A 206 24.00 -1.67 9.27
C ARG A 206 23.09 -2.63 10.03
N ASN A 207 23.01 -3.89 9.58
CA ASN A 207 22.19 -4.89 10.26
C ASN A 207 22.65 -5.13 11.68
N THR A 208 23.97 -5.17 11.91
CA THR A 208 24.56 -5.28 13.26
C THR A 208 24.11 -4.12 14.15
N LYS A 209 24.13 -2.88 13.66
CA LYS A 209 23.65 -1.71 14.42
C LYS A 209 22.16 -1.78 14.70
N LEU A 210 21.34 -2.20 13.72
CA LEU A 210 19.89 -2.35 13.90
C LEU A 210 19.56 -3.46 14.89
N GLN A 211 20.25 -4.60 14.83
CA GLN A 211 20.10 -5.70 15.78
C GLN A 211 20.43 -5.27 17.21
N ALA A 212 21.52 -4.50 17.39
CA ALA A 212 21.88 -3.95 18.69
C ALA A 212 20.84 -2.93 19.20
N ALA A 213 20.33 -2.06 18.31
CA ALA A 213 19.28 -1.10 18.65
C ALA A 213 17.96 -1.83 18.99
N TYR A 214 17.63 -2.90 18.30
CA TYR A 214 16.45 -3.72 18.57
C TYR A 214 16.56 -4.45 19.93
N LEU A 215 17.71 -5.05 20.23
CA LEU A 215 17.97 -5.63 21.55
C LEU A 215 17.78 -4.62 22.68
N LYS A 216 18.28 -3.39 22.48
CA LYS A 216 18.11 -2.32 23.48
C LYS A 216 16.65 -1.88 23.61
N HIS A 217 15.92 -1.83 22.51
CA HIS A 217 14.49 -1.55 22.49
C HIS A 217 13.71 -2.61 23.31
N LEU A 218 13.97 -3.90 23.06
CA LEU A 218 13.35 -5.00 23.81
C LEU A 218 13.62 -4.89 25.33
N GLU A 219 14.88 -4.60 25.70
CA GLU A 219 15.26 -4.38 27.11
C GLU A 219 14.48 -3.21 27.72
N ASN A 220 14.40 -2.07 27.02
CA ASN A 220 13.73 -0.88 27.51
C ASN A 220 12.22 -1.10 27.66
N VAL A 221 11.57 -1.75 26.70
CA VAL A 221 10.12 -2.05 26.77
C VAL A 221 9.79 -3.00 27.90
N LEU A 222 10.62 -4.04 28.12
CA LEU A 222 10.47 -4.93 29.29
C LEU A 222 10.67 -4.16 30.60
N GLY A 223 11.62 -3.25 30.66
CA GLY A 223 11.82 -2.36 31.80
C GLY A 223 10.61 -1.48 32.10
N LEU A 224 9.99 -0.88 31.05
CA LEU A 224 8.74 -0.12 31.18
C LEU A 224 7.58 -0.98 31.66
N ALA A 225 7.55 -2.27 31.29
CA ALA A 225 6.58 -3.24 31.80
C ALA A 225 6.82 -3.63 33.26
N GLY A 226 7.93 -3.22 33.88
CA GLY A 226 8.32 -3.56 35.25
C GLY A 226 8.99 -4.94 35.37
N GLU A 227 9.45 -5.52 34.27
CA GLU A 227 10.06 -6.84 34.26
C GLU A 227 11.52 -6.80 34.74
N GLN A 228 11.87 -7.74 35.65
CA GLN A 228 13.24 -7.86 36.16
C GLN A 228 14.14 -8.60 35.14
N ASN A 229 15.46 -8.37 35.24
CA ASN A 229 16.44 -8.97 34.34
C ASN A 229 16.16 -8.71 32.85
N ALA A 230 15.68 -7.53 32.51
CA ALA A 230 15.19 -7.15 31.17
C ALA A 230 16.21 -7.44 30.07
N ALA A 231 17.51 -7.21 30.29
CA ALA A 231 18.55 -7.46 29.29
C ALA A 231 18.67 -8.95 28.90
N ALA A 232 18.64 -9.85 29.88
CA ALA A 232 18.71 -11.29 29.61
C ALA A 232 17.43 -11.79 28.90
N ARG A 233 16.27 -11.26 29.29
CA ARG A 233 14.97 -11.58 28.67
C ARG A 233 14.88 -11.01 27.25
N ALA A 234 15.36 -9.81 27.01
CA ALA A 234 15.47 -9.22 25.68
C ALA A 234 16.32 -10.08 24.73
N LYS A 235 17.46 -10.58 25.24
CA LYS A 235 18.29 -11.50 24.47
C LYS A 235 17.54 -12.80 24.14
N ALA A 236 16.80 -13.36 25.07
CA ALA A 236 16.01 -14.58 24.84
C ALA A 236 14.92 -14.37 23.78
N ILE A 237 14.24 -13.21 23.79
CA ILE A 237 13.29 -12.81 22.73
C ILE A 237 14.00 -12.76 21.39
N TYR A 238 15.10 -12.01 21.29
CA TYR A 238 15.84 -11.83 20.03
C TYR A 238 16.33 -13.15 19.45
N ASP A 239 16.90 -14.01 20.31
CA ASP A 239 17.40 -15.34 19.90
C ASP A 239 16.24 -16.22 19.37
N PHE A 240 15.07 -16.13 19.99
CA PHE A 240 13.89 -16.86 19.54
C PHE A 240 13.33 -16.31 18.23
N GLU A 241 13.19 -14.99 18.10
CA GLU A 241 12.76 -14.36 16.84
C GLU A 241 13.74 -14.64 15.68
N LYS A 242 15.03 -14.71 15.97
CA LYS A 242 16.03 -15.12 14.98
C LYS A 242 15.83 -16.56 14.51
N GLN A 243 15.42 -17.48 15.41
CA GLN A 243 15.05 -18.83 15.00
C GLN A 243 13.78 -18.84 14.14
N ILE A 244 12.76 -18.03 14.50
CA ILE A 244 11.57 -17.86 13.65
C ILE A 244 11.97 -17.33 12.27
N ALA A 245 12.85 -16.32 12.20
CA ALA A 245 13.32 -15.77 10.93
C ALA A 245 13.97 -16.82 10.03
N THR A 246 14.61 -17.87 10.59
CA THR A 246 15.21 -18.95 9.78
C THR A 246 14.19 -19.85 9.10
N VAL A 247 12.99 -19.99 9.65
CA VAL A 247 11.93 -20.85 9.10
C VAL A 247 10.95 -20.08 8.20
N HIS A 248 10.98 -18.76 8.21
CA HIS A 248 10.19 -17.93 7.32
C HIS A 248 10.58 -18.13 5.85
N TRP A 249 9.60 -18.06 4.97
CA TRP A 249 9.83 -17.83 3.55
C TRP A 249 10.41 -16.44 3.31
N ASP A 250 11.19 -16.30 2.27
CA ASP A 250 11.66 -14.99 1.84
C ASP A 250 10.53 -14.18 1.15
N LYS A 251 10.83 -12.90 0.88
CA LYS A 251 9.87 -11.97 0.31
C LYS A 251 9.42 -12.34 -1.11
N ASN A 252 10.32 -12.93 -1.93
CA ASN A 252 9.99 -13.32 -3.30
C ASN A 252 9.02 -14.50 -3.34
N ASP A 253 9.29 -15.56 -2.55
CA ASP A 253 8.39 -16.69 -2.42
C ASP A 253 7.06 -16.30 -1.78
N SER A 254 7.09 -15.42 -0.78
CA SER A 254 5.89 -14.91 -0.09
C SER A 254 5.04 -13.98 -0.94
N SER A 255 5.55 -13.45 -2.06
CA SER A 255 4.83 -12.60 -2.99
C SER A 255 4.24 -13.36 -4.19
N ASP A 256 4.58 -14.64 -4.37
CA ASP A 256 4.07 -15.45 -5.49
C ASP A 256 2.66 -15.99 -5.18
N ALA A 257 1.66 -15.49 -5.91
CA ALA A 257 0.25 -15.85 -5.73
C ALA A 257 -0.03 -17.36 -5.85
N VAL A 258 0.76 -18.10 -6.63
CA VAL A 258 0.59 -19.57 -6.79
C VAL A 258 1.22 -20.31 -5.61
N LYS A 259 2.41 -19.89 -5.15
CA LYS A 259 3.10 -20.53 -4.03
C LYS A 259 2.36 -20.37 -2.72
N VAL A 260 1.77 -19.19 -2.48
CA VAL A 260 1.03 -18.90 -1.24
C VAL A 260 -0.39 -19.47 -1.22
N TYR A 261 -0.89 -20.02 -2.31
CA TYR A 261 -2.21 -20.65 -2.36
C TYR A 261 -2.16 -22.10 -1.86
N ASN A 262 -2.21 -22.32 -0.57
CA ASN A 262 -2.21 -23.65 0.04
C ASN A 262 -3.47 -23.83 0.89
N LYS A 263 -4.52 -24.36 0.27
CA LYS A 263 -5.82 -24.62 0.91
C LYS A 263 -5.77 -25.92 1.67
N MET A 264 -6.11 -25.89 2.95
CA MET A 264 -6.13 -27.08 3.82
C MET A 264 -7.19 -26.97 4.90
N THR A 265 -7.55 -28.09 5.48
CA THR A 265 -8.40 -28.15 6.67
C THR A 265 -7.60 -27.86 7.93
N ILE A 266 -8.29 -27.48 9.02
CA ILE A 266 -7.66 -27.32 10.35
C ILE A 266 -6.97 -28.62 10.79
N ALA A 267 -7.55 -29.77 10.49
CA ALA A 267 -6.95 -31.08 10.81
C ALA A 267 -5.66 -31.35 10.04
N GLU A 268 -5.62 -31.02 8.74
CA GLU A 268 -4.43 -31.12 7.91
C GLU A 268 -3.34 -30.13 8.40
N LEU A 269 -3.70 -28.90 8.77
CA LEU A 269 -2.76 -27.96 9.38
C LEU A 269 -2.19 -28.53 10.69
N ALA A 270 -3.02 -29.07 11.57
CA ALA A 270 -2.57 -29.68 12.83
C ALA A 270 -1.62 -30.87 12.62
N GLN A 271 -1.82 -31.64 11.54
CA GLN A 271 -0.93 -32.73 11.15
C GLN A 271 0.40 -32.19 10.55
N ALA A 272 0.35 -31.16 9.73
CA ALA A 272 1.52 -30.56 9.06
C ALA A 272 2.39 -29.73 10.01
N ALA A 273 1.78 -29.08 11.00
CA ALA A 273 2.41 -28.21 11.98
C ALA A 273 2.05 -28.61 13.43
N PRO A 274 2.52 -29.80 13.90
CA PRO A 274 2.21 -30.28 15.24
C PRO A 274 2.89 -29.47 16.33
N GLY A 275 2.30 -29.45 17.53
CA GLY A 275 2.87 -28.77 18.70
C GLY A 275 2.14 -27.49 19.09
N PHE A 276 1.14 -27.08 18.33
CA PHE A 276 0.26 -25.95 18.64
C PHE A 276 -1.21 -26.35 18.48
N ASP A 277 -2.09 -25.83 19.35
CA ASP A 277 -3.53 -26.10 19.30
C ASP A 277 -4.23 -25.17 18.30
N TRP A 278 -4.11 -25.54 17.01
CA TRP A 278 -4.69 -24.78 15.90
C TRP A 278 -6.20 -24.65 16.01
N SER A 279 -6.89 -25.70 16.46
CA SER A 279 -8.34 -25.68 16.57
C SER A 279 -8.82 -24.65 17.58
N THR A 280 -8.23 -24.64 18.79
CA THR A 280 -8.56 -23.64 19.82
C THR A 280 -8.24 -22.23 19.35
N PHE A 281 -7.13 -22.03 18.67
CA PHE A 281 -6.74 -20.71 18.15
C PHE A 281 -7.73 -20.24 17.06
N ILE A 282 -7.95 -21.03 16.02
CA ILE A 282 -8.77 -20.66 14.86
C ILE A 282 -10.24 -20.45 15.25
N ARG A 283 -10.79 -21.33 16.10
CA ARG A 283 -12.14 -21.13 16.64
C ARG A 283 -12.21 -19.92 17.58
N GLY A 284 -11.16 -19.68 18.34
CA GLY A 284 -11.04 -18.54 19.27
C GLY A 284 -11.04 -17.17 18.57
N ILE A 285 -10.51 -17.07 17.35
CA ILE A 285 -10.60 -15.86 16.54
C ILE A 285 -11.94 -15.72 15.80
N GLY A 286 -12.85 -16.69 15.92
CA GLY A 286 -14.18 -16.64 15.34
C GLY A 286 -14.33 -17.29 13.96
N VAL A 287 -13.30 -17.96 13.44
CA VAL A 287 -13.37 -18.72 12.19
C VAL A 287 -14.06 -20.06 12.45
N ASN A 288 -15.24 -20.26 11.86
CA ASN A 288 -16.07 -21.47 12.06
C ASN A 288 -15.96 -22.45 10.89
N GLU A 289 -15.39 -22.06 9.77
CA GLU A 289 -15.10 -22.91 8.61
C GLU A 289 -13.93 -23.85 8.94
N ASP A 290 -14.02 -25.09 8.45
CA ASP A 290 -12.94 -26.08 8.64
C ASP A 290 -11.77 -25.91 7.67
N THR A 291 -11.98 -25.15 6.60
CA THR A 291 -11.00 -24.96 5.53
C THR A 291 -10.49 -23.53 5.51
N LEU A 292 -9.18 -23.37 5.34
CA LEU A 292 -8.49 -22.08 5.29
C LEU A 292 -7.32 -22.12 4.30
N LEU A 293 -6.75 -20.98 3.98
CA LEU A 293 -5.48 -20.87 3.26
C LEU A 293 -4.34 -20.69 4.26
N VAL A 294 -3.25 -21.42 4.07
CA VAL A 294 -1.99 -21.23 4.80
C VAL A 294 -0.93 -20.78 3.80
N ALA A 295 -0.55 -19.52 3.83
CA ALA A 295 0.28 -18.95 2.79
C ALA A 295 1.69 -19.59 2.74
N GLN A 296 2.30 -19.88 3.89
CA GLN A 296 3.65 -20.43 3.97
C GLN A 296 3.67 -21.72 4.84
N PRO A 297 3.19 -22.88 4.35
CA PRO A 297 3.00 -24.07 5.18
C PRO A 297 4.24 -24.55 5.94
N SER A 298 5.43 -24.51 5.32
CA SER A 298 6.67 -24.94 5.98
C SER A 298 7.11 -23.97 7.09
N ALA A 299 6.81 -22.67 6.97
CA ALA A 299 7.03 -21.70 8.04
C ALA A 299 6.16 -22.04 9.25
N PHE A 300 4.86 -22.33 9.04
CA PHE A 300 3.96 -22.76 10.11
C PHE A 300 4.42 -24.04 10.82
N THR A 301 4.94 -25.01 10.06
CA THR A 301 5.55 -26.23 10.63
C THR A 301 6.74 -25.88 11.53
N GLY A 302 7.61 -24.99 11.08
CA GLY A 302 8.78 -24.54 11.83
C GLY A 302 8.41 -23.75 13.06
N GLU A 303 7.50 -22.78 12.94
CA GLU A 303 7.02 -21.92 14.03
C GLU A 303 6.32 -22.72 15.12
N ALA A 304 5.41 -23.62 14.76
CA ALA A 304 4.72 -24.49 15.72
C ALA A 304 5.71 -25.31 16.57
N LYS A 305 6.74 -25.87 15.92
CA LYS A 305 7.80 -26.62 16.60
C LYS A 305 8.62 -25.73 17.54
N LEU A 306 8.97 -24.52 17.12
CA LEU A 306 9.71 -23.56 17.94
C LEU A 306 8.87 -23.11 19.14
N ILE A 307 7.60 -22.79 18.96
CA ILE A 307 6.67 -22.38 20.02
C ILE A 307 6.49 -23.51 21.03
N ALA A 308 6.32 -24.75 20.58
CA ALA A 308 6.19 -25.91 21.46
C ALA A 308 7.45 -26.14 22.33
N ALA A 309 8.64 -25.92 21.76
CA ALA A 309 9.92 -26.09 22.46
C ALA A 309 10.30 -24.92 23.38
N ALA A 310 9.81 -23.70 23.07
CA ALA A 310 10.18 -22.48 23.82
C ALA A 310 9.78 -22.55 25.30
N PRO A 311 10.58 -22.00 26.22
CA PRO A 311 10.14 -21.67 27.57
C PRO A 311 8.94 -20.72 27.50
N ILE A 312 7.91 -20.96 28.31
CA ILE A 312 6.69 -20.12 28.28
C ILE A 312 6.99 -18.66 28.65
N GLU A 313 8.02 -18.42 29.43
CA GLU A 313 8.49 -17.09 29.82
C GLU A 313 8.90 -16.26 28.60
N VAL A 314 9.59 -16.86 27.62
CA VAL A 314 9.97 -16.17 26.37
C VAL A 314 8.73 -15.76 25.58
N ILE A 315 7.74 -16.62 25.49
CA ILE A 315 6.47 -16.32 24.81
C ILE A 315 5.72 -15.19 25.52
N ARG A 316 5.68 -15.22 26.88
CA ARG A 316 5.06 -14.14 27.69
C ARG A 316 5.76 -12.80 27.44
N ASP A 317 7.10 -12.81 27.37
CA ASP A 317 7.91 -11.62 27.11
C ASP A 317 7.64 -11.03 25.74
N ILE A 318 7.60 -11.87 24.71
CA ILE A 318 7.25 -11.45 23.33
C ILE A 318 5.87 -10.78 23.32
N LEU A 319 4.86 -11.42 23.91
CA LEU A 319 3.50 -10.87 23.96
C LEU A 319 3.43 -9.57 24.77
N THR A 320 4.21 -9.44 25.85
CA THR A 320 4.32 -8.22 26.63
C THR A 320 4.89 -7.07 25.78
N VAL A 321 6.01 -7.30 25.10
CA VAL A 321 6.63 -6.30 24.21
C VAL A 321 5.68 -5.94 23.07
N ARG A 322 5.10 -6.93 22.38
CA ARG A 322 4.15 -6.67 21.27
C ARG A 322 2.92 -5.89 21.71
N SER A 323 2.46 -6.11 22.94
CA SER A 323 1.32 -5.36 23.49
C SER A 323 1.68 -3.90 23.73
N LEU A 324 2.82 -3.63 24.35
CA LEU A 324 3.25 -2.25 24.58
C LEU A 324 3.57 -1.52 23.28
N ASP A 325 4.24 -2.16 22.34
CA ASP A 325 4.53 -1.58 21.01
C ASP A 325 3.25 -1.32 20.24
N GLY A 326 2.32 -2.28 20.20
CA GLY A 326 1.06 -2.17 19.46
C GLY A 326 0.15 -1.06 19.98
N PHE A 327 0.16 -0.82 21.29
CA PHE A 327 -0.60 0.25 21.92
C PHE A 327 0.21 1.49 22.28
N SER A 328 1.49 1.58 21.86
CA SER A 328 2.39 2.67 22.23
C SER A 328 1.82 4.07 21.93
N GLY A 329 1.06 4.22 20.83
CA GLY A 329 0.44 5.48 20.45
C GLY A 329 -0.66 5.97 21.39
N VAL A 330 -1.25 5.09 22.22
CA VAL A 330 -2.37 5.38 23.14
C VAL A 330 -2.00 5.13 24.62
N LEU A 331 -0.73 4.88 24.89
CA LEU A 331 -0.12 4.75 26.20
C LEU A 331 0.72 6.00 26.53
N PRO A 332 1.26 6.13 27.77
CA PRO A 332 2.08 7.26 28.15
C PRO A 332 3.27 7.52 27.23
N ASP A 333 3.69 8.76 27.20
CA ASP A 333 4.78 9.24 26.33
C ASP A 333 6.09 8.43 26.44
N ALA A 334 6.38 7.87 27.61
CA ALA A 334 7.55 7.01 27.81
C ALA A 334 7.52 5.78 26.87
N VAL A 335 6.36 5.13 26.74
CA VAL A 335 6.18 3.97 25.84
C VAL A 335 6.20 4.42 24.37
N ALA A 336 5.51 5.51 24.05
CA ALA A 336 5.47 6.05 22.69
C ALA A 336 6.86 6.48 22.20
N LYS A 337 7.65 7.12 23.05
CA LYS A 337 9.01 7.56 22.74
C LYS A 337 9.97 6.39 22.57
N GLU A 338 9.84 5.33 23.39
CA GLU A 338 10.66 4.14 23.24
C GLU A 338 10.37 3.42 21.90
N ALA A 339 9.10 3.18 21.59
CA ALA A 339 8.72 2.61 20.30
C ALA A 339 9.21 3.47 19.12
N PHE A 340 9.11 4.79 19.24
CA PHE A 340 9.62 5.71 18.22
C PHE A 340 11.15 5.69 18.11
N SER A 341 11.87 5.53 19.21
CA SER A 341 13.34 5.45 19.23
C SER A 341 13.85 4.33 18.33
N PHE A 342 13.19 3.18 18.33
CA PHE A 342 13.55 2.09 17.44
C PHE A 342 12.90 2.21 16.06
N TYR A 343 11.58 2.14 15.96
CA TYR A 343 10.88 2.08 14.66
C TYR A 343 10.93 3.39 13.86
N GLY A 344 10.95 4.52 14.55
CA GLY A 344 11.05 5.84 13.92
C GLY A 344 12.50 6.25 13.64
N THR A 345 13.36 6.21 14.67
CA THR A 345 14.71 6.76 14.57
C THR A 345 15.72 5.74 14.04
N ALA A 346 15.91 4.61 14.75
CA ALA A 346 16.94 3.65 14.37
C ALA A 346 16.66 3.00 13.01
N LEU A 347 15.43 2.54 12.79
CA LEU A 347 15.03 1.82 11.60
C LEU A 347 14.79 2.73 10.38
N SER A 348 14.10 3.85 10.57
CA SER A 348 13.64 4.72 9.47
C SER A 348 14.36 6.08 9.38
N GLY A 349 15.26 6.38 10.32
CA GLY A 349 16.05 7.63 10.32
C GLY A 349 15.26 8.90 10.65
N THR A 350 14.03 8.80 11.16
CA THR A 350 13.20 9.96 11.51
C THR A 350 13.67 10.55 12.84
N PRO A 351 14.16 11.80 12.90
CA PRO A 351 14.74 12.34 14.14
C PRO A 351 13.70 12.79 15.16
N GLN A 352 12.47 13.11 14.76
CA GLN A 352 11.45 13.66 15.63
C GLN A 352 10.10 12.96 15.42
N MET A 353 9.44 12.60 16.53
CA MET A 353 8.08 12.07 16.50
C MET A 353 7.10 13.16 16.03
N GLN A 354 6.10 12.77 15.27
CA GLN A 354 5.04 13.69 14.82
C GLN A 354 4.34 14.37 16.00
N GLU A 355 3.90 15.62 15.79
CA GLU A 355 3.08 16.35 16.75
C GLU A 355 1.83 15.56 17.14
N ARG A 356 1.35 15.75 18.37
CA ARG A 356 0.23 14.95 18.90
C ARG A 356 -1.03 15.09 18.08
N TRP A 357 -1.33 16.28 17.54
CA TRP A 357 -2.51 16.46 16.69
C TRP A 357 -2.44 15.63 15.40
N LYS A 358 -1.28 15.47 14.78
CA LYS A 358 -1.09 14.60 13.59
C LYS A 358 -1.38 13.15 13.93
N ARG A 359 -0.84 12.69 15.05
CA ARG A 359 -1.09 11.33 15.58
C ARG A 359 -2.58 11.12 15.96
N ALA A 360 -3.26 12.17 16.46
CA ALA A 360 -4.70 12.12 16.74
C ALA A 360 -5.55 12.02 15.47
N VAL A 361 -5.18 12.74 14.41
CA VAL A 361 -5.77 12.59 13.08
C VAL A 361 -5.59 11.16 12.59
N ASP A 362 -4.35 10.64 12.61
CA ASP A 362 -4.04 9.28 12.15
C ASP A 362 -4.79 8.22 12.98
N PHE A 363 -4.90 8.39 14.30
CA PHE A 363 -5.71 7.50 15.15
C PHE A 363 -7.17 7.48 14.72
N THR A 364 -7.77 8.66 14.50
CA THR A 364 -9.18 8.77 14.15
C THR A 364 -9.46 8.19 12.77
N THR A 365 -8.62 8.50 11.78
CA THR A 365 -8.81 8.02 10.40
C THR A 365 -8.51 6.53 10.25
N ASN A 366 -7.54 5.99 10.97
CA ASN A 366 -7.25 4.55 10.94
C ASN A 366 -8.38 3.69 11.52
N ASN A 367 -9.14 4.23 12.46
CA ASN A 367 -10.22 3.50 13.13
C ASN A 367 -11.60 3.78 12.53
N MET A 368 -11.82 4.98 11.98
CA MET A 368 -13.12 5.44 11.48
C MET A 368 -12.98 6.21 10.15
N GLY A 369 -12.08 5.74 9.28
CA GLY A 369 -11.69 6.48 8.08
C GLY A 369 -12.84 6.82 7.15
N GLU A 370 -13.81 5.93 6.95
CA GLU A 370 -14.94 6.23 6.09
C GLU A 370 -15.94 7.20 6.74
N ALA A 371 -16.07 7.21 8.07
CA ALA A 371 -16.89 8.22 8.75
C ALA A 371 -16.30 9.63 8.57
N VAL A 372 -14.96 9.76 8.67
CA VAL A 372 -14.25 11.02 8.36
C VAL A 372 -14.29 11.32 6.86
N GLY A 373 -14.21 10.27 6.03
CA GLY A 373 -14.20 10.36 4.58
C GLY A 373 -15.44 11.03 3.98
N GLN A 374 -16.60 10.84 4.58
CA GLN A 374 -17.85 11.49 4.17
C GLN A 374 -17.72 13.03 4.19
N ASP A 375 -17.25 13.56 5.31
CA ASP A 375 -17.04 15.01 5.46
C ASP A 375 -15.90 15.53 4.59
N TYR A 376 -14.84 14.71 4.43
CA TYR A 376 -13.70 15.07 3.60
C TYR A 376 -14.09 15.24 2.13
N VAL A 377 -14.79 14.28 1.54
CA VAL A 377 -15.19 14.37 0.12
C VAL A 377 -16.23 15.44 -0.12
N ALA A 378 -17.18 15.64 0.80
CA ALA A 378 -18.17 16.71 0.72
C ALA A 378 -17.51 18.10 0.67
N LYS A 379 -16.38 18.28 1.36
CA LYS A 379 -15.69 19.59 1.45
C LYS A 379 -14.59 19.76 0.40
N TYR A 380 -13.86 18.70 0.01
CA TYR A 380 -12.61 18.81 -0.74
C TYR A 380 -12.55 18.05 -2.07
N PHE A 381 -13.61 17.34 -2.45
CA PHE A 381 -13.64 16.60 -3.71
C PHE A 381 -14.83 16.99 -4.59
N PRO A 382 -14.67 18.00 -5.48
CA PRO A 382 -15.74 18.48 -6.32
C PRO A 382 -16.13 17.46 -7.41
N PRO A 383 -17.42 17.37 -7.79
CA PRO A 383 -17.93 16.41 -8.77
C PRO A 383 -17.27 16.49 -10.16
N GLU A 384 -16.84 17.68 -10.57
CA GLU A 384 -16.14 17.89 -11.83
C GLU A 384 -14.78 17.19 -11.90
N THR A 385 -14.10 17.03 -10.77
CA THR A 385 -12.86 16.26 -10.68
C THR A 385 -13.10 14.78 -10.99
N LYS A 386 -14.17 14.20 -10.42
CA LYS A 386 -14.57 12.81 -10.71
C LYS A 386 -14.89 12.64 -12.19
N ALA A 387 -15.67 13.54 -12.78
CA ALA A 387 -16.05 13.48 -14.19
C ALA A 387 -14.83 13.59 -15.14
N ALA A 388 -13.88 14.45 -14.82
CA ALA A 388 -12.64 14.58 -15.62
C ALA A 388 -11.74 13.33 -15.51
N MET A 389 -11.68 12.73 -14.33
CA MET A 389 -10.98 11.45 -14.12
C MET A 389 -11.61 10.29 -14.89
N ASP A 390 -12.94 10.19 -14.92
CA ASP A 390 -13.66 9.18 -15.71
C ASP A 390 -13.27 9.22 -17.19
N VAL A 391 -13.09 10.41 -17.77
CA VAL A 391 -12.64 10.58 -19.15
C VAL A 391 -11.22 10.07 -19.32
N LEU A 392 -10.32 10.39 -18.39
CA LEU A 392 -8.92 9.98 -18.43
C LEU A 392 -8.80 8.45 -18.34
N VAL A 393 -9.49 7.82 -17.39
CA VAL A 393 -9.53 6.37 -17.23
C VAL A 393 -10.02 5.68 -18.50
N LYS A 394 -11.12 6.13 -19.09
CA LYS A 394 -11.65 5.58 -20.36
C LYS A 394 -10.65 5.69 -21.50
N ASN A 395 -9.92 6.80 -21.60
CA ASN A 395 -8.91 6.98 -22.64
C ASN A 395 -7.72 6.03 -22.44
N VAL A 396 -7.27 5.83 -21.20
CA VAL A 396 -6.16 4.90 -20.88
C VAL A 396 -6.58 3.46 -21.15
N LEU A 397 -7.78 3.05 -20.72
CA LEU A 397 -8.35 1.71 -21.02
C LEU A 397 -8.43 1.46 -22.55
N ALA A 398 -8.92 2.45 -23.32
CA ALA A 398 -9.02 2.34 -24.78
C ALA A 398 -7.65 2.30 -25.47
N ALA A 399 -6.62 2.91 -24.88
CA ALA A 399 -5.25 2.82 -25.38
C ALA A 399 -4.69 1.41 -25.12
N LEU A 400 -4.89 0.84 -23.95
CA LEU A 400 -4.46 -0.54 -23.64
C LEU A 400 -5.18 -1.57 -24.51
N ASP A 401 -6.49 -1.44 -24.72
CA ASP A 401 -7.24 -2.34 -25.63
C ASP A 401 -6.62 -2.36 -27.04
N THR A 402 -6.27 -1.18 -27.55
CA THR A 402 -5.60 -1.04 -28.84
C THR A 402 -4.21 -1.70 -28.83
N ARG A 403 -3.43 -1.49 -27.76
CA ARG A 403 -2.11 -2.11 -27.61
C ARG A 403 -2.18 -3.62 -27.55
N ILE A 404 -3.04 -4.20 -26.74
CA ILE A 404 -3.24 -5.67 -26.66
C ILE A 404 -3.53 -6.24 -28.04
N GLY A 405 -4.38 -5.57 -28.84
CA GLY A 405 -4.64 -5.96 -30.22
C GLY A 405 -3.39 -6.04 -31.10
N ASN A 406 -2.45 -5.13 -30.90
CA ASN A 406 -1.23 -4.96 -31.71
C ASN A 406 -0.01 -5.73 -31.19
N LEU A 407 -0.07 -6.37 -30.00
CA LEU A 407 1.05 -7.16 -29.48
C LEU A 407 1.41 -8.30 -30.46
N THR A 408 2.70 -8.41 -30.78
CA THR A 408 3.19 -9.42 -31.73
C THR A 408 3.54 -10.75 -31.06
N TRP A 409 3.82 -10.72 -29.74
CA TRP A 409 4.21 -11.90 -28.98
C TRP A 409 3.03 -12.67 -28.38
N MET A 410 1.87 -12.02 -28.17
CA MET A 410 0.69 -12.63 -27.57
C MET A 410 -0.17 -13.33 -28.63
N GLN A 411 -0.59 -14.57 -28.36
CA GLN A 411 -1.42 -15.38 -29.24
C GLN A 411 -2.85 -14.83 -29.35
N PRO A 412 -3.54 -15.02 -30.50
CA PRO A 412 -4.89 -14.47 -30.72
C PRO A 412 -5.92 -14.86 -29.65
N GLN A 413 -5.91 -16.12 -29.16
CA GLN A 413 -6.83 -16.57 -28.13
C GLN A 413 -6.57 -15.89 -26.78
N THR A 414 -5.31 -15.64 -26.43
CA THR A 414 -4.94 -14.93 -25.20
C THR A 414 -5.33 -13.46 -25.30
N LYS A 415 -5.15 -12.80 -26.46
CA LYS A 415 -5.65 -11.42 -26.68
C LYS A 415 -7.15 -11.30 -26.46
N VAL A 416 -7.96 -12.27 -26.89
CA VAL A 416 -9.41 -12.26 -26.67
C VAL A 416 -9.72 -12.26 -25.17
N LYS A 417 -9.07 -13.12 -24.40
CA LYS A 417 -9.25 -13.19 -22.93
C LYS A 417 -8.73 -11.92 -22.24
N ALA A 418 -7.56 -11.41 -22.63
CA ALA A 418 -7.00 -10.17 -22.10
C ALA A 418 -7.93 -8.97 -22.33
N LYS A 419 -8.51 -8.84 -23.53
CA LYS A 419 -9.51 -7.80 -23.84
C LYS A 419 -10.81 -7.99 -23.05
N LYS A 420 -11.25 -9.23 -22.84
CA LYS A 420 -12.40 -9.52 -21.98
C LYS A 420 -12.14 -9.13 -20.52
N LYS A 421 -10.94 -9.44 -20.00
CA LYS A 421 -10.51 -9.02 -18.67
C LYS A 421 -10.55 -7.48 -18.54
N LEU A 422 -9.99 -6.78 -19.53
CA LEU A 422 -10.01 -5.31 -19.58
C LEU A 422 -11.44 -4.75 -19.64
N ALA A 423 -12.34 -5.36 -20.40
CA ALA A 423 -13.74 -4.93 -20.51
C ALA A 423 -14.54 -5.16 -19.21
N ASN A 424 -14.10 -6.07 -18.36
CA ASN A 424 -14.74 -6.36 -17.07
C ASN A 424 -14.28 -5.46 -15.92
N PHE A 425 -13.36 -4.51 -16.17
CA PHE A 425 -12.84 -3.65 -15.12
C PHE A 425 -13.91 -2.77 -14.49
N THR A 426 -13.93 -2.77 -13.18
CA THR A 426 -14.64 -1.77 -12.37
C THR A 426 -13.69 -0.66 -11.97
N THR A 427 -14.07 0.59 -12.24
CA THR A 427 -13.31 1.77 -11.83
C THR A 427 -13.97 2.45 -10.65
N LYS A 428 -13.22 2.69 -9.59
CA LYS A 428 -13.66 3.33 -8.35
C LYS A 428 -12.89 4.64 -8.17
N ILE A 429 -13.58 5.78 -8.21
CA ILE A 429 -12.96 7.11 -8.25
C ILE A 429 -13.50 7.98 -7.12
N GLY A 430 -12.60 8.50 -6.29
CA GLY A 430 -12.86 9.49 -5.25
C GLY A 430 -13.28 8.88 -3.92
N TYR A 431 -14.40 8.19 -3.88
CA TYR A 431 -15.00 7.66 -2.66
C TYR A 431 -16.01 6.53 -2.95
N PRO A 432 -16.32 5.67 -1.95
CA PRO A 432 -17.26 4.57 -2.12
C PRO A 432 -18.72 5.06 -2.23
N ASP A 433 -19.51 4.36 -3.05
CA ASP A 433 -20.94 4.65 -3.19
C ASP A 433 -21.76 4.26 -1.94
N ARG A 434 -21.20 3.37 -1.11
CA ARG A 434 -21.76 2.94 0.16
C ARG A 434 -20.70 3.04 1.24
N TRP A 435 -21.02 3.72 2.33
CA TRP A 435 -20.14 3.89 3.49
C TRP A 435 -20.26 2.76 4.50
N LYS A 436 -19.18 2.47 5.22
CA LYS A 436 -19.16 1.52 6.31
C LYS A 436 -20.03 2.02 7.48
N ASP A 437 -20.79 1.11 8.07
CA ASP A 437 -21.59 1.39 9.27
C ASP A 437 -20.75 1.21 10.55
N TYR A 438 -20.56 2.29 11.29
CA TYR A 438 -19.88 2.32 12.58
C TYR A 438 -20.82 2.34 13.79
N SER A 439 -22.13 2.14 13.61
CA SER A 439 -23.14 2.26 14.69
C SER A 439 -22.89 1.32 15.87
N LYS A 440 -22.17 0.21 15.65
CA LYS A 440 -21.80 -0.75 16.70
C LYS A 440 -20.49 -0.42 17.43
N LEU A 441 -19.77 0.61 16.98
CA LEU A 441 -18.49 1.00 17.57
C LEU A 441 -18.73 2.01 18.71
N ASP A 442 -18.40 1.62 19.94
CA ASP A 442 -18.50 2.49 21.12
C ASP A 442 -17.22 3.31 21.31
N ILE A 443 -17.29 4.61 21.06
CA ILE A 443 -16.19 5.56 21.27
C ILE A 443 -16.55 6.51 22.42
N ARG A 444 -15.62 6.60 23.42
CA ARG A 444 -15.78 7.41 24.62
C ARG A 444 -14.75 8.52 24.68
N ALA A 445 -15.14 9.69 25.14
CA ALA A 445 -14.28 10.87 25.15
C ALA A 445 -13.12 10.78 26.16
N ASP A 446 -13.26 9.98 27.23
CA ASP A 446 -12.35 9.88 28.36
C ASP A 446 -11.55 8.54 28.42
N ASP A 447 -11.67 7.70 27.37
CA ASP A 447 -11.11 6.34 27.37
C ASP A 447 -10.34 6.02 26.08
N LEU A 448 -9.20 6.67 25.87
CA LEU A 448 -8.38 6.50 24.66
C LEU A 448 -7.92 5.05 24.45
N PHE A 449 -7.39 4.39 25.50
CA PHE A 449 -6.95 3.00 25.38
C PHE A 449 -8.11 2.05 25.09
N GLY A 450 -9.25 2.22 25.78
CA GLY A 450 -10.45 1.44 25.51
C GLY A 450 -11.01 1.71 24.10
N ASN A 451 -10.92 2.95 23.59
CA ASN A 451 -11.29 3.26 22.21
C ASN A 451 -10.43 2.48 21.21
N ALA A 452 -9.11 2.43 21.41
CA ALA A 452 -8.22 1.65 20.56
C ALA A 452 -8.57 0.16 20.57
N LEU A 453 -8.81 -0.40 21.77
CA LEU A 453 -9.17 -1.81 21.93
C LEU A 453 -10.52 -2.14 21.26
N ARG A 454 -11.56 -1.33 21.50
CA ARG A 454 -12.90 -1.52 20.87
C ARG A 454 -12.85 -1.35 19.36
N SER A 455 -12.03 -0.43 18.86
CA SER A 455 -11.83 -0.24 17.41
C SER A 455 -11.14 -1.46 16.78
N ASN A 456 -10.12 -2.03 17.41
CA ASN A 456 -9.48 -3.26 16.96
C ASN A 456 -10.46 -4.44 16.94
N GLN A 457 -11.26 -4.62 18.01
CA GLN A 457 -12.28 -5.65 18.06
C GLN A 457 -13.37 -5.45 17.00
N PHE A 458 -13.84 -4.22 16.79
CA PHE A 458 -14.80 -3.90 15.74
C PHE A 458 -14.26 -4.24 14.35
N ALA A 459 -13.01 -3.88 14.06
CA ALA A 459 -12.36 -4.18 12.79
C ALA A 459 -12.17 -5.70 12.60
N HIS A 460 -11.80 -6.42 13.65
CA HIS A 460 -11.70 -7.87 13.65
C HIS A 460 -13.06 -8.54 13.37
N ASP A 461 -14.09 -8.15 14.12
CA ASP A 461 -15.43 -8.73 14.00
C ASP A 461 -16.06 -8.44 12.62
N ASP A 462 -15.83 -7.22 12.07
CA ASP A 462 -16.23 -6.89 10.70
C ASP A 462 -15.50 -7.77 9.66
N ASN A 463 -14.19 -8.02 9.85
CA ASN A 463 -13.42 -8.87 8.96
C ASN A 463 -13.95 -10.32 8.99
N ILE A 464 -14.13 -10.92 10.18
CA ILE A 464 -14.65 -12.28 10.35
C ILE A 464 -16.10 -12.40 9.82
N SER A 465 -16.92 -11.35 9.96
CA SER A 465 -18.32 -11.37 9.50
C SER A 465 -18.50 -11.53 7.99
N ARG A 466 -17.42 -11.47 7.21
CA ARG A 466 -17.45 -11.75 5.77
C ARG A 466 -17.59 -13.24 5.46
N LEU A 467 -17.05 -14.11 6.31
CA LEU A 467 -17.11 -15.58 6.12
C LEU A 467 -18.56 -16.04 5.99
N GLY A 468 -18.83 -16.88 4.99
CA GLY A 468 -20.17 -17.37 4.67
C GLY A 468 -21.12 -16.33 4.08
N GLY A 469 -20.68 -15.07 3.95
CA GLY A 469 -21.47 -13.99 3.38
C GLY A 469 -21.16 -13.72 1.90
N PRO A 470 -21.98 -12.87 1.25
CA PRO A 470 -21.72 -12.42 -0.11
C PRO A 470 -20.54 -11.48 -0.15
N ILE A 471 -19.85 -11.47 -1.29
CA ILE A 471 -18.70 -10.59 -1.48
C ILE A 471 -19.14 -9.12 -1.52
N ARG A 472 -18.44 -8.32 -0.74
CA ARG A 472 -18.74 -6.90 -0.53
C ARG A 472 -18.02 -6.03 -1.57
N ARG A 473 -18.45 -6.08 -2.84
CA ARG A 473 -17.85 -5.30 -3.93
C ARG A 473 -17.89 -3.77 -3.71
N TRP A 474 -18.73 -3.30 -2.80
CA TRP A 474 -18.83 -1.89 -2.45
C TRP A 474 -17.69 -1.41 -1.53
N GLU A 475 -17.01 -2.30 -0.83
CA GLU A 475 -15.93 -1.93 0.07
C GLU A 475 -14.71 -1.41 -0.69
N TRP A 476 -14.00 -0.48 -0.05
CA TRP A 476 -12.72 0.03 -0.51
C TRP A 476 -11.61 -0.39 0.46
N GLY A 477 -10.44 -0.70 -0.07
CA GLY A 477 -9.23 -1.01 0.73
C GLY A 477 -8.53 0.24 1.27
N MET A 478 -8.88 1.43 0.75
CA MET A 478 -8.31 2.72 1.13
C MET A 478 -9.41 3.72 1.43
N THR A 479 -9.12 4.67 2.34
CA THR A 479 -10.04 5.78 2.63
C THR A 479 -9.86 6.92 1.63
N PRO A 480 -10.86 7.81 1.46
CA PRO A 480 -10.75 8.95 0.56
C PRO A 480 -9.60 9.91 0.87
N MET A 481 -9.09 9.94 2.10
CA MET A 481 -7.99 10.78 2.54
C MET A 481 -6.61 10.22 2.22
N GLU A 482 -6.50 8.96 1.77
CA GLU A 482 -5.22 8.36 1.44
C GLU A 482 -4.71 8.82 0.08
N VAL A 483 -3.45 9.24 0.05
CA VAL A 483 -2.74 9.64 -1.18
C VAL A 483 -2.10 8.39 -1.77
N ASN A 484 -2.89 7.60 -2.46
CA ASN A 484 -2.47 6.37 -3.13
C ASN A 484 -3.54 5.92 -4.13
N ALA A 485 -3.26 4.81 -4.84
CA ALA A 485 -4.18 4.06 -5.67
C ALA A 485 -3.92 2.56 -5.49
N TYR A 486 -4.81 1.69 -5.96
CA TYR A 486 -4.57 0.25 -5.94
C TYR A 486 -5.38 -0.50 -6.99
N ALA A 487 -4.85 -1.66 -7.39
CA ALA A 487 -5.53 -2.68 -8.18
C ALA A 487 -5.99 -3.84 -7.28
N ASN A 488 -7.14 -4.43 -7.61
CA ASN A 488 -7.65 -5.64 -6.95
C ASN A 488 -7.95 -6.70 -8.02
N PHE A 489 -7.10 -7.73 -8.09
CA PHE A 489 -7.13 -8.73 -9.15
C PHE A 489 -8.41 -9.56 -9.16
N GLY A 490 -8.83 -10.01 -7.98
CA GLY A 490 -10.01 -10.83 -7.85
C GLY A 490 -11.32 -10.10 -8.13
N MET A 491 -11.38 -8.80 -7.92
CA MET A 491 -12.55 -7.99 -8.27
C MET A 491 -12.46 -7.36 -9.67
N ASN A 492 -11.33 -7.50 -10.36
CA ASN A 492 -11.04 -6.77 -11.58
C ASN A 492 -11.33 -5.28 -11.43
N GLU A 493 -10.79 -4.66 -10.37
CA GLU A 493 -11.05 -3.24 -10.07
C GLU A 493 -9.77 -2.45 -9.87
N ILE A 494 -9.85 -1.17 -10.21
CA ILE A 494 -8.83 -0.15 -9.94
C ILE A 494 -9.47 0.99 -9.15
N VAL A 495 -8.75 1.49 -8.15
CA VAL A 495 -9.31 2.41 -7.15
C VAL A 495 -8.41 3.61 -6.95
N PHE A 496 -9.00 4.82 -7.03
CA PHE A 496 -8.31 6.10 -6.89
C PHE A 496 -9.00 6.95 -5.82
N PRO A 497 -8.51 6.98 -4.57
CA PRO A 497 -9.03 7.84 -3.51
C PRO A 497 -8.97 9.33 -3.86
N ALA A 498 -9.86 10.13 -3.27
CA ALA A 498 -9.97 11.57 -3.57
C ALA A 498 -8.66 12.34 -3.35
N ALA A 499 -7.88 11.96 -2.33
CA ALA A 499 -6.69 12.72 -1.93
C ALA A 499 -5.53 12.68 -2.93
N ILE A 500 -5.42 11.64 -3.80
CA ILE A 500 -4.40 11.62 -4.86
C ILE A 500 -4.82 12.46 -6.07
N LEU A 501 -6.10 12.76 -6.24
CA LEU A 501 -6.66 13.45 -7.41
C LEU A 501 -6.49 14.97 -7.31
N GLN A 502 -5.27 15.41 -7.05
CA GLN A 502 -4.85 16.80 -6.85
C GLN A 502 -3.45 17.04 -7.46
N PRO A 503 -3.07 18.30 -7.75
CA PRO A 503 -1.72 18.62 -8.20
C PRO A 503 -0.63 18.08 -7.25
N PRO A 504 0.47 17.53 -7.78
CA PRO A 504 0.87 17.47 -9.19
C PRO A 504 0.38 16.24 -9.95
N PHE A 505 -0.43 15.34 -9.35
CA PHE A 505 -0.92 14.14 -10.02
C PHE A 505 -2.03 14.47 -11.02
N PHE A 506 -3.00 15.28 -10.60
CA PHE A 506 -4.14 15.67 -11.41
C PHE A 506 -4.57 17.11 -11.15
N ASP A 507 -4.66 17.91 -12.20
CA ASP A 507 -5.26 19.24 -12.19
C ASP A 507 -6.12 19.40 -13.45
N PRO A 508 -7.48 19.50 -13.33
CA PRO A 508 -8.33 19.67 -14.51
C PRO A 508 -8.01 20.92 -15.35
N LYS A 509 -7.24 21.85 -14.79
CA LYS A 509 -6.82 23.10 -15.45
C LYS A 509 -5.41 23.01 -16.07
N ALA A 510 -4.66 21.94 -15.78
CA ALA A 510 -3.33 21.74 -16.33
C ALA A 510 -3.37 21.28 -17.79
N ASP A 511 -2.21 21.44 -18.46
CA ASP A 511 -2.02 20.88 -19.81
C ASP A 511 -2.25 19.36 -19.82
N ALA A 512 -2.93 18.88 -20.85
CA ALA A 512 -3.25 17.45 -20.97
C ALA A 512 -2.00 16.57 -20.90
N ALA A 513 -0.86 16.98 -21.46
CA ALA A 513 0.39 16.24 -21.39
C ALA A 513 0.80 15.97 -19.93
N ILE A 514 0.66 16.95 -19.04
CA ILE A 514 0.98 16.82 -17.60
C ILE A 514 0.03 15.84 -16.91
N ASN A 515 -1.28 15.95 -17.15
CA ASN A 515 -2.26 15.05 -16.55
C ASN A 515 -2.09 13.60 -17.04
N TYR A 516 -1.80 13.38 -18.31
CA TYR A 516 -1.50 12.05 -18.82
C TYR A 516 -0.15 11.52 -18.33
N GLY A 517 0.88 12.36 -18.20
CA GLY A 517 2.18 11.99 -17.66
C GLY A 517 2.16 11.77 -16.14
N GLY A 518 1.27 12.47 -15.42
CA GLY A 518 1.03 12.31 -13.98
C GLY A 518 0.02 11.19 -13.68
N ILE A 519 -1.23 11.59 -13.37
CA ILE A 519 -2.26 10.62 -12.99
C ILE A 519 -2.59 9.61 -14.10
N GLY A 520 -2.48 9.99 -15.37
CA GLY A 520 -2.70 9.07 -16.49
C GLY A 520 -1.73 7.89 -16.48
N ALA A 521 -0.46 8.13 -16.17
CA ALA A 521 0.54 7.07 -16.01
C ALA A 521 0.27 6.23 -14.77
N VAL A 522 -0.22 6.82 -13.67
CA VAL A 522 -0.67 6.07 -12.47
C VAL A 522 -1.89 5.21 -12.78
N ILE A 523 -2.87 5.71 -13.54
CA ILE A 523 -4.01 4.91 -14.00
C ILE A 523 -3.53 3.72 -14.81
N GLY A 524 -2.63 3.95 -15.76
CA GLY A 524 -2.04 2.88 -16.57
C GLY A 524 -1.24 1.88 -15.73
N HIS A 525 -0.56 2.33 -14.67
CA HIS A 525 0.15 1.50 -13.70
C HIS A 525 -0.83 0.57 -12.96
N GLU A 526 -1.92 1.09 -12.38
CA GLU A 526 -2.92 0.27 -11.70
C GLU A 526 -3.61 -0.73 -12.63
N ILE A 527 -3.93 -0.31 -13.85
CA ILE A 527 -4.47 -1.23 -14.86
C ILE A 527 -3.47 -2.34 -15.20
N SER A 528 -2.19 -2.00 -15.34
CA SER A 528 -1.15 -2.97 -15.71
C SER A 528 -0.85 -3.98 -14.61
N HIS A 529 -1.15 -3.69 -13.34
CA HIS A 529 -1.08 -4.69 -12.28
C HIS A 529 -1.96 -5.92 -12.54
N HIS A 530 -3.06 -5.77 -13.28
CA HIS A 530 -3.87 -6.93 -13.69
C HIS A 530 -3.18 -7.82 -14.74
N PHE A 531 -2.06 -7.37 -15.29
CA PHE A 531 -1.29 -8.00 -16.35
C PHE A 531 0.22 -8.07 -16.04
N ASP A 532 0.64 -7.76 -14.81
CA ASP A 532 2.02 -7.93 -14.33
C ASP A 532 2.33 -9.41 -14.01
N ASP A 533 3.48 -9.69 -13.40
CA ASP A 533 3.93 -11.05 -13.09
C ASP A 533 3.03 -11.78 -12.08
N GLN A 534 2.18 -11.07 -11.32
CA GLN A 534 1.20 -11.66 -10.41
C GLN A 534 -0.22 -11.56 -10.96
N GLY A 535 -0.66 -10.37 -11.39
CA GLY A 535 -2.01 -10.17 -11.89
C GLY A 535 -2.30 -10.91 -13.20
N ALA A 536 -1.29 -11.21 -14.02
CA ALA A 536 -1.42 -12.06 -15.20
C ALA A 536 -1.84 -13.51 -14.88
N LYS A 537 -1.67 -13.96 -13.61
CA LYS A 537 -2.11 -15.27 -13.14
C LYS A 537 -3.62 -15.34 -12.85
N TYR A 538 -4.34 -14.20 -12.87
CA TYR A 538 -5.79 -14.11 -12.67
C TYR A 538 -6.50 -13.90 -14.00
N ASP A 539 -7.53 -14.69 -14.26
CA ASP A 539 -8.32 -14.64 -15.50
C ASP A 539 -9.31 -13.46 -15.54
N GLU A 540 -10.14 -13.41 -16.57
CA GLU A 540 -11.14 -12.36 -16.77
C GLU A 540 -12.28 -12.35 -15.73
N THR A 541 -12.36 -13.36 -14.88
CA THR A 541 -13.31 -13.44 -13.76
C THR A 541 -12.68 -13.11 -12.41
N GLY A 542 -11.37 -12.84 -12.38
CA GLY A 542 -10.61 -12.64 -11.17
C GLY A 542 -10.15 -13.93 -10.47
N LYS A 543 -10.21 -15.07 -11.17
CA LYS A 543 -9.81 -16.37 -10.67
C LYS A 543 -8.34 -16.64 -10.97
N LEU A 544 -7.57 -17.09 -9.98
CA LEU A 544 -6.22 -17.62 -10.14
C LEU A 544 -6.27 -18.91 -10.99
N ALA A 545 -5.85 -18.83 -12.26
CA ALA A 545 -5.96 -19.88 -13.24
C ALA A 545 -4.93 -19.73 -14.38
N ASP A 546 -4.54 -20.86 -14.97
CA ASP A 546 -3.70 -20.89 -16.18
C ASP A 546 -4.55 -20.56 -17.41
N TRP A 547 -4.52 -19.31 -17.86
CA TRP A 547 -5.29 -18.85 -19.02
C TRP A 547 -4.43 -18.39 -20.21
N TRP A 548 -3.12 -18.26 -20.02
CA TRP A 548 -2.13 -17.95 -21.06
C TRP A 548 -1.66 -19.22 -21.75
N THR A 549 -1.24 -19.11 -23.01
CA THR A 549 -0.55 -20.23 -23.63
C THR A 549 0.89 -20.34 -23.12
N PRO A 550 1.49 -21.54 -23.14
CA PRO A 550 2.92 -21.67 -22.75
C PRO A 550 3.87 -20.76 -23.53
N GLN A 551 3.53 -20.45 -24.80
CA GLN A 551 4.30 -19.55 -25.65
C GLN A 551 4.19 -18.09 -25.16
N ASP A 552 3.00 -17.66 -24.74
CA ASP A 552 2.77 -16.32 -24.19
C ASP A 552 3.52 -16.14 -22.86
N VAL A 553 3.42 -17.15 -21.98
CA VAL A 553 4.16 -17.18 -20.70
C VAL A 553 5.65 -17.05 -20.94
N ALA A 554 6.23 -17.85 -21.85
CA ALA A 554 7.66 -17.80 -22.13
C ALA A 554 8.11 -16.42 -22.69
N ALA A 555 7.30 -15.80 -23.54
CA ALA A 555 7.59 -14.48 -24.09
C ALA A 555 7.52 -13.38 -23.02
N PHE A 556 6.50 -13.42 -22.17
CA PHE A 556 6.34 -12.49 -21.05
C PHE A 556 7.46 -12.62 -20.02
N GLU A 557 7.79 -13.85 -19.62
CA GLU A 557 8.90 -14.11 -18.69
C GLU A 557 10.26 -13.65 -19.26
N ALA A 558 10.50 -13.82 -20.57
CA ALA A 558 11.73 -13.34 -21.18
C ALA A 558 11.86 -11.80 -21.08
N ALA A 559 10.76 -11.08 -21.32
CA ALA A 559 10.73 -9.63 -21.15
C ALA A 559 10.84 -9.21 -19.68
N GLY A 560 10.18 -9.94 -18.77
CA GLY A 560 10.31 -9.75 -17.33
C GLY A 560 11.75 -9.94 -16.84
N LYS A 561 12.43 -11.00 -17.26
CA LYS A 561 13.85 -11.25 -16.93
C LYS A 561 14.78 -10.13 -17.41
N ALA A 562 14.50 -9.55 -18.59
CA ALA A 562 15.26 -8.41 -19.08
C ALA A 562 15.04 -7.16 -18.19
N LEU A 563 13.82 -6.94 -17.70
CA LEU A 563 13.52 -5.84 -16.78
C LEU A 563 14.17 -6.07 -15.41
N VAL A 564 14.09 -7.29 -14.86
CA VAL A 564 14.81 -7.69 -13.62
C VAL A 564 16.28 -7.34 -13.73
N ALA A 565 16.95 -7.75 -14.81
CA ALA A 565 18.37 -7.47 -15.01
C ALA A 565 18.70 -5.95 -15.07
N GLN A 566 17.78 -5.12 -15.62
CA GLN A 566 17.96 -3.66 -15.60
C GLN A 566 17.93 -3.10 -14.18
N TYR A 567 17.06 -3.62 -13.31
CA TYR A 567 16.89 -3.11 -11.96
C TYR A 567 17.91 -3.70 -10.97
N ASP A 568 18.31 -4.95 -11.12
CA ASP A 568 19.42 -5.57 -10.36
C ASP A 568 20.76 -4.81 -10.56
N ALA A 569 20.92 -4.15 -11.70
CA ALA A 569 22.10 -3.34 -11.98
C ALA A 569 22.19 -2.05 -11.13
N TYR A 570 21.07 -1.60 -10.51
CA TYR A 570 21.08 -0.37 -9.73
C TYR A 570 21.63 -0.60 -8.31
N GLU A 571 22.75 0.00 -8.02
CA GLU A 571 23.27 0.18 -6.65
C GLU A 571 22.69 1.47 -6.07
N ILE A 572 21.90 1.35 -5.02
CA ILE A 572 21.12 2.45 -4.45
C ILE A 572 21.89 3.14 -3.33
N LEU A 573 22.52 2.34 -2.48
CA LEU A 573 23.45 2.75 -1.42
C LEU A 573 24.71 1.90 -1.55
N PRO A 574 25.87 2.32 -1.03
CA PRO A 574 27.10 1.55 -1.12
C PRO A 574 26.90 0.11 -0.62
N GLY A 575 27.04 -0.85 -1.53
CA GLY A 575 26.84 -2.28 -1.25
C GLY A 575 25.36 -2.74 -1.21
N GLU A 576 24.38 -1.85 -1.38
CA GLU A 576 22.96 -2.20 -1.36
C GLU A 576 22.36 -2.02 -2.77
N ARG A 577 21.94 -3.13 -3.38
CA ARG A 577 21.32 -3.15 -4.71
C ARG A 577 19.82 -3.42 -4.62
N LEU A 578 19.10 -3.03 -5.66
CA LEU A 578 17.71 -3.44 -5.81
C LEU A 578 17.63 -4.95 -6.06
N ASP A 579 16.57 -5.54 -5.59
CA ASP A 579 16.12 -6.88 -5.97
C ASP A 579 15.10 -6.71 -7.11
N GLY A 580 15.58 -6.87 -8.36
CA GLY A 580 14.74 -6.69 -9.54
C GLY A 580 13.61 -7.72 -9.62
N THR A 581 13.76 -8.89 -9.00
CA THR A 581 12.69 -9.89 -8.92
C THR A 581 11.59 -9.42 -7.96
N PHE A 582 11.96 -8.92 -6.78
CA PHE A 582 11.00 -8.40 -5.80
C PHE A 582 10.25 -7.17 -6.32
N THR A 583 10.92 -6.35 -7.13
CA THR A 583 10.33 -5.11 -7.67
C THR A 583 9.70 -5.28 -9.06
N LEU A 584 9.66 -6.50 -9.61
CA LEU A 584 9.27 -6.74 -11.01
C LEU A 584 7.85 -6.24 -11.32
N GLY A 585 6.86 -6.59 -10.51
CA GLY A 585 5.47 -6.19 -10.74
C GLY A 585 5.30 -4.67 -10.80
N GLU A 586 5.92 -3.96 -9.85
CA GLU A 586 5.90 -2.50 -9.78
C GLU A 586 6.64 -1.86 -10.98
N ASN A 587 7.75 -2.45 -11.39
CA ASN A 587 8.51 -1.96 -12.55
C ASN A 587 7.77 -2.23 -13.87
N ILE A 588 7.03 -3.34 -13.99
CA ILE A 588 6.11 -3.58 -15.10
C ILE A 588 5.00 -2.55 -15.10
N GLY A 589 4.40 -2.28 -13.93
CA GLY A 589 3.38 -1.27 -13.73
C GLY A 589 3.83 0.11 -14.24
N ASP A 590 5.02 0.55 -13.85
CA ASP A 590 5.59 1.83 -14.29
C ASP A 590 5.85 1.88 -15.79
N LEU A 591 6.48 0.82 -16.34
CA LEU A 591 6.81 0.76 -17.78
C LEU A 591 5.56 0.73 -18.64
N ALA A 592 4.63 -0.14 -18.31
CA ALA A 592 3.36 -0.29 -19.04
C ALA A 592 2.48 0.95 -18.84
N GLY A 593 2.36 1.43 -17.62
CA GLY A 593 1.55 2.59 -17.28
C GLY A 593 1.97 3.85 -18.04
N LEU A 594 3.27 4.15 -18.02
CA LEU A 594 3.81 5.29 -18.78
C LEU A 594 3.63 5.13 -20.30
N THR A 595 3.79 3.90 -20.81
CA THR A 595 3.63 3.58 -22.23
C THR A 595 2.18 3.76 -22.69
N ILE A 596 1.23 3.20 -21.94
CA ILE A 596 -0.21 3.25 -22.25
C ILE A 596 -0.73 4.69 -22.13
N ALA A 597 -0.30 5.42 -21.09
CA ALA A 597 -0.68 6.81 -20.91
C ALA A 597 -0.15 7.71 -22.03
N TYR A 598 1.05 7.43 -22.56
CA TYR A 598 1.57 8.16 -23.72
C TYR A 598 0.70 7.94 -24.98
N ASP A 599 0.30 6.71 -25.24
CA ASP A 599 -0.60 6.41 -26.37
C ASP A 599 -1.97 7.08 -26.18
N ALA A 600 -2.53 7.06 -24.96
CA ALA A 600 -3.77 7.75 -24.62
C ALA A 600 -3.64 9.26 -24.82
N TYR A 601 -2.52 9.85 -24.40
CA TYR A 601 -2.20 11.26 -24.64
C TYR A 601 -2.18 11.58 -26.13
N LYS A 602 -1.42 10.82 -26.92
CA LYS A 602 -1.33 11.04 -28.37
C LYS A 602 -2.69 10.92 -29.05
N LYS A 603 -3.51 9.95 -28.64
CA LYS A 603 -4.89 9.76 -29.14
C LYS A 603 -5.81 10.95 -28.77
N SER A 604 -5.66 11.50 -27.57
CA SER A 604 -6.47 12.63 -27.09
C SER A 604 -6.25 13.91 -27.91
N LEU A 605 -5.11 14.04 -28.58
CA LEU A 605 -4.81 15.16 -29.47
C LEU A 605 -5.59 15.13 -30.81
N GLY A 606 -6.29 14.03 -31.12
CA GLY A 606 -7.10 13.89 -32.32
C GLY A 606 -6.31 14.09 -33.62
N GLY A 607 -5.02 13.70 -33.62
CA GLY A 607 -4.09 13.87 -34.77
C GLY A 607 -3.52 15.28 -34.93
N LYS A 608 -3.86 16.22 -34.06
CA LYS A 608 -3.30 17.58 -34.07
C LYS A 608 -1.98 17.61 -33.27
N PRO A 609 -1.02 18.47 -33.66
CA PRO A 609 0.17 18.70 -32.85
C PRO A 609 -0.19 19.39 -31.55
N ALA A 610 0.45 18.97 -30.44
CA ALA A 610 0.34 19.67 -29.17
C ALA A 610 1.02 21.06 -29.27
N PRO A 611 0.51 22.08 -28.58
CA PRO A 611 1.18 23.38 -28.52
C PRO A 611 2.56 23.26 -27.87
N VAL A 612 3.47 24.14 -28.27
CA VAL A 612 4.71 24.37 -27.52
C VAL A 612 4.41 25.41 -26.45
N ILE A 613 4.71 25.07 -25.18
CA ILE A 613 4.48 25.94 -24.00
C ILE A 613 5.83 26.09 -23.30
N ASP A 614 6.25 27.30 -23.01
CA ASP A 614 7.55 27.63 -22.38
C ASP A 614 8.75 26.95 -23.06
N GLY A 615 8.69 26.84 -24.38
CA GLY A 615 9.72 26.18 -25.18
C GLY A 615 9.71 24.64 -25.13
N LEU A 616 8.76 24.03 -24.44
CA LEU A 616 8.63 22.59 -24.28
C LEU A 616 7.54 22.03 -25.20
N THR A 617 7.88 20.97 -25.93
CA THR A 617 6.90 20.22 -26.74
C THR A 617 5.94 19.45 -25.81
N GLY A 618 4.79 19.03 -26.36
CA GLY A 618 3.85 18.20 -25.57
C GLY A 618 4.46 16.89 -25.07
N ASP A 619 5.31 16.25 -25.89
CA ASP A 619 6.01 15.02 -25.50
C ASP A 619 7.00 15.27 -24.36
N GLN A 620 7.73 16.39 -24.38
CA GLN A 620 8.60 16.77 -23.25
C GLN A 620 7.78 17.02 -21.98
N ARG A 621 6.67 17.76 -22.07
CA ARG A 621 5.81 18.00 -20.91
C ARG A 621 5.19 16.73 -20.35
N PHE A 622 4.83 15.76 -21.19
CA PHE A 622 4.34 14.45 -20.77
C PHE A 622 5.35 13.75 -19.85
N PHE A 623 6.59 13.59 -20.27
CA PHE A 623 7.62 12.95 -19.45
C PHE A 623 8.02 13.77 -18.21
N LEU A 624 7.95 15.10 -18.28
CA LEU A 624 8.13 15.96 -17.11
C LEU A 624 7.01 15.75 -16.08
N GLY A 625 5.76 15.57 -16.50
CA GLY A 625 4.65 15.22 -15.63
C GLY A 625 4.94 13.95 -14.83
N TRP A 626 5.42 12.90 -15.50
CA TRP A 626 5.86 11.66 -14.86
C TRP A 626 7.00 11.89 -13.86
N ALA A 627 8.05 12.59 -14.27
CA ALA A 627 9.19 12.84 -13.37
C ALA A 627 8.80 13.67 -12.15
N GLN A 628 7.85 14.62 -12.27
CA GLN A 628 7.43 15.51 -11.19
C GLN A 628 6.71 14.75 -10.07
N VAL A 629 5.84 13.79 -10.39
CA VAL A 629 5.11 13.02 -9.37
C VAL A 629 6.07 12.17 -8.53
N TRP A 630 7.24 11.85 -9.04
CA TRP A 630 8.28 11.09 -8.34
C TRP A 630 9.26 11.96 -7.55
N ARG A 631 9.10 13.27 -7.45
CA ARG A 631 9.91 14.12 -6.56
C ARG A 631 9.91 13.55 -5.16
N ARG A 632 11.09 13.15 -4.64
CA ARG A 632 11.24 12.60 -3.29
C ARG A 632 12.71 12.61 -2.84
N ASN A 633 12.94 13.12 -1.63
CA ASN A 633 14.18 12.97 -0.88
C ASN A 633 13.99 11.90 0.20
N TYR A 634 15.02 11.12 0.47
CA TYR A 634 15.03 10.04 1.45
C TYR A 634 16.10 10.27 2.51
N ARG A 635 15.83 9.87 3.76
CA ARG A 635 16.89 9.57 4.71
C ARG A 635 17.48 8.21 4.35
N GLU A 636 18.79 8.05 4.57
CA GLU A 636 19.51 6.84 4.20
C GLU A 636 18.90 5.58 4.83
N GLN A 637 18.58 5.65 6.14
CA GLN A 637 17.95 4.53 6.85
C GLN A 637 16.60 4.13 6.23
N ASN A 638 15.77 5.10 5.85
CA ASN A 638 14.51 4.83 5.20
C ASN A 638 14.71 4.23 3.81
N LEU A 639 15.66 4.73 3.04
CA LEU A 639 15.94 4.22 1.69
C LEU A 639 16.39 2.77 1.75
N SER A 640 17.32 2.43 2.63
CA SER A 640 17.79 1.06 2.81
C SER A 640 16.70 0.11 3.37
N GLN A 641 15.88 0.57 4.33
CA GLN A 641 14.71 -0.20 4.77
C GLN A 641 13.78 -0.51 3.59
N ARG A 642 13.50 0.48 2.74
CA ARG A 642 12.61 0.34 1.57
C ARG A 642 13.14 -0.68 0.56
N ILE A 643 14.42 -0.67 0.26
CA ILE A 643 15.03 -1.65 -0.67
C ILE A 643 14.77 -3.09 -0.20
N THR A 644 14.72 -3.31 1.10
CA THR A 644 14.48 -4.63 1.69
C THR A 644 12.99 -5.01 1.73
N THR A 645 12.11 -4.05 2.06
CA THR A 645 10.72 -4.34 2.47
C THR A 645 9.64 -3.79 1.56
N ASP A 646 9.98 -2.92 0.60
CA ASP A 646 9.02 -2.27 -0.30
C ASP A 646 9.27 -2.74 -1.74
N PRO A 647 8.31 -3.36 -2.43
CA PRO A 647 8.49 -3.81 -3.81
C PRO A 647 8.53 -2.66 -4.83
N HIS A 648 8.27 -1.41 -4.40
CA HIS A 648 8.47 -0.27 -5.28
C HIS A 648 9.94 0.13 -5.33
N SER A 649 10.48 0.28 -6.53
CA SER A 649 11.77 0.92 -6.75
C SER A 649 11.79 2.35 -6.20
N PRO A 650 12.94 2.88 -5.76
CA PRO A 650 13.03 4.29 -5.34
C PRO A 650 12.63 5.25 -6.46
N SER A 651 12.19 6.44 -6.08
CA SER A 651 11.60 7.44 -7.00
C SER A 651 12.49 7.81 -8.18
N ILE A 652 13.80 7.79 -8.01
CA ILE A 652 14.77 8.05 -9.08
C ILE A 652 14.65 6.97 -10.16
N GLN A 653 14.65 5.69 -9.78
CA GLN A 653 14.57 4.57 -10.69
C GLN A 653 13.20 4.46 -11.35
N ARG A 654 12.13 4.88 -10.65
CA ARG A 654 10.78 4.98 -11.23
C ARG A 654 10.73 6.05 -12.33
N ALA A 655 11.32 7.21 -12.13
CA ALA A 655 11.43 8.24 -13.18
C ALA A 655 12.27 7.77 -14.38
N TRP A 656 13.30 6.95 -14.13
CA TRP A 656 14.20 6.44 -15.18
C TRP A 656 13.58 5.32 -16.03
N VAL A 657 12.40 4.80 -15.71
CA VAL A 657 11.71 3.82 -16.58
C VAL A 657 11.50 4.35 -17.99
N SER A 658 11.41 5.68 -18.16
CA SER A 658 11.30 6.39 -19.43
C SER A 658 12.40 6.01 -20.45
N ARG A 659 13.58 5.53 -19.98
CA ARG A 659 14.68 5.04 -20.83
C ARG A 659 14.32 3.82 -21.70
N ASN A 660 13.20 3.18 -21.43
CA ASN A 660 12.68 2.08 -22.25
C ASN A 660 11.73 2.57 -23.37
N LEU A 661 11.31 3.85 -23.39
CA LEU A 661 10.34 4.39 -24.33
C LEU A 661 11.02 5.16 -25.46
N ASP A 662 10.84 4.73 -26.71
CA ASP A 662 11.39 5.42 -27.90
C ASP A 662 10.97 6.91 -28.01
N PRO A 663 9.73 7.32 -27.64
CA PRO A 663 9.33 8.72 -27.64
C PRO A 663 10.17 9.61 -26.72
N TRP A 664 10.67 9.09 -25.59
CA TRP A 664 11.53 9.84 -24.68
C TRP A 664 12.86 10.22 -25.32
N TYR A 665 13.47 9.28 -26.08
CA TYR A 665 14.69 9.55 -26.83
C TYR A 665 14.50 10.67 -27.85
N LYS A 666 13.36 10.67 -28.54
CA LYS A 666 13.02 11.71 -29.51
C LYS A 666 12.77 13.06 -28.86
N ALA A 667 12.02 13.07 -27.76
CA ALA A 667 11.65 14.28 -27.00
C ALA A 667 12.88 15.02 -26.47
N TYR A 668 13.89 14.27 -25.98
CA TYR A 668 15.07 14.84 -25.32
C TYR A 668 16.38 14.66 -26.12
N SER A 669 16.32 14.15 -27.35
CA SER A 669 17.49 13.91 -28.21
C SER A 669 18.58 13.08 -27.50
N VAL A 670 18.17 12.07 -26.75
CA VAL A 670 19.09 11.20 -26.00
C VAL A 670 19.94 10.34 -26.96
N LYS A 671 21.25 10.29 -26.70
CA LYS A 671 22.25 9.70 -27.59
C LYS A 671 23.08 8.63 -26.88
N GLU A 672 23.68 7.76 -27.68
CA GLU A 672 24.71 6.82 -27.22
C GLU A 672 25.81 7.56 -26.46
N GLY A 673 26.30 6.95 -25.39
CA GLY A 673 27.29 7.53 -24.48
C GLY A 673 26.70 8.24 -23.27
N GLN A 674 25.40 8.59 -23.27
CA GLN A 674 24.70 9.10 -22.09
C GLN A 674 24.29 7.94 -21.14
N LYS A 675 24.30 8.17 -19.82
CA LYS A 675 24.17 7.12 -18.79
C LYS A 675 22.87 6.33 -18.87
N LEU A 676 21.76 6.97 -19.24
CA LEU A 676 20.45 6.32 -19.35
C LEU A 676 20.19 5.74 -20.75
N TYR A 677 21.12 5.92 -21.70
CA TYR A 677 20.94 5.39 -23.04
C TYR A 677 20.88 3.86 -23.03
N LEU A 678 19.89 3.32 -23.70
CA LEU A 678 19.77 1.91 -24.07
C LEU A 678 19.69 1.81 -25.60
N ALA A 679 20.46 0.90 -26.19
CA ALA A 679 20.27 0.60 -27.60
C ALA A 679 18.83 0.11 -27.85
N PRO A 680 18.23 0.35 -29.01
CA PRO A 680 16.82 0.01 -29.28
C PRO A 680 16.45 -1.46 -28.98
N LYS A 681 17.40 -2.38 -29.16
CA LYS A 681 17.23 -3.81 -28.86
C LYS A 681 17.22 -4.14 -27.36
N ASP A 682 17.80 -3.27 -26.53
CA ASP A 682 17.95 -3.46 -25.09
C ASP A 682 16.84 -2.74 -24.27
N ARG A 683 15.97 -1.98 -24.97
CA ARG A 683 14.78 -1.35 -24.39
C ARG A 683 13.73 -2.41 -24.16
N VAL A 684 13.33 -2.61 -22.91
CA VAL A 684 12.29 -3.60 -22.57
C VAL A 684 10.94 -3.11 -23.05
N ARG A 685 10.20 -3.99 -23.71
CA ARG A 685 8.84 -3.76 -24.20
C ARG A 685 7.99 -4.96 -23.82
N ILE A 686 7.07 -4.76 -22.89
CA ILE A 686 6.17 -5.83 -22.41
C ILE A 686 4.79 -5.61 -23.03
N TRP A 687 4.22 -4.44 -22.83
CA TRP A 687 2.86 -4.06 -23.31
C TRP A 687 2.89 -3.01 -24.41
#